data_a4c34c884c8e3dd35de7fa29349382ce
#
_entry.id   a4c34c884c8e3dd35de7fa29349382ce
#
_cell.length_a   1.000
_cell.length_b   1.000
_cell.length_c   1.000
_cell.angle_alpha   90.00
_cell.angle_beta   90.00
_cell.angle_gamma   90.00
#
_symmetry.space_group_name_H-M   'P 1'
#
loop_
_entity.id
_entity.type
_entity.pdbx_description
1 polymer ?
#
loop_
_entity_poly.entity_id
_entity_poly.type
_entity_poly.pdbx_seq_one_letter_code
_entity_poly.pdbx_strand_id
1 'polypeptide(L)'
;MCFDKIKYLYVLVLLCFCSCGQSYIEEITTEYAQFKINDKGYICQIINRENGKNYLPEDKPSPVLQLYDGEKYILPTRLKSEGNKWTITFENNSEAVVSKEVKSDSYVRLSLQSLTNRDSIQAIAWGPYSTTISQYIGETVGVVRDTVFAIGVQALNIFTTEGVPHLGDDATGAFYINPLPGQTVPDELKDQVGKKISDINVNEEGDMPEYVRQWRGNAAVERPYGSDIQFEARDWRKEKVIDYVGRRQTVTAYDQDFIGSAIALFAVPSSEAVDVIGKIELQEGLPHPLIDGEWIKTRANQNPAYMLYEGSSLDNALNYADSCNFHLVHIGDIFKSWGHFDLHTSRFPNGVEEIKAFTDKAKARGIKIGVHTLTMFTSTHDAYVSPVPSDSLAISGSSILTKEITDTDRDIEIESPEFFTYLGETRSAKIGTEIIGYREVTKEKPYKLIDCTRGQFGTKPSNHKSGEKIDKLLNNCYSGFFPNLELSNVYGQRLAEVCNETGIGLMDFDGYYGGSPTGHGCMGASMFLKQWFDKLDEKNMISCGSSPFHYWWHIYSFMNWGEPWYDNLRQSQVNYRLENQRYFERNLMPGMLGWFKLEQTYRPEDIEWIQARSAAFDAGYLLRVDESVEKNGLKSQLFEAIRSWQELRNSHLLTNSQREKMKDPKNEFHLEKTGSNSWNLYELTLQSNNVHKYRQVQTGEPLLSKFVFDNPYDNQPVQFYGMIKDGGDKTGKISHLKILINGSATIEIPAELKEGNKIYSDGKNIYVCDNNWYTLLKYPCTSSALWSKGKNQVSVQCDFSSPNAPVVDLEFKALGNKEQIAGK
;
A
#
# COMPACT_ATOMS: atom_id res chain seq x y z
N MET A 1 -85.99 30.16 27.15
CA MET A 1 -85.24 31.01 28.08
C MET A 1 -84.67 30.12 29.15
N CYS A 2 -83.47 29.77 29.08
CA CYS A 2 -82.56 29.43 30.17
C CYS A 2 -81.21 29.00 29.57
N PHE A 3 -80.19 29.76 29.80
CA PHE A 3 -78.83 29.49 29.39
C PHE A 3 -78.18 28.63 30.48
N ASP A 4 -77.77 27.44 30.12
CA ASP A 4 -76.85 26.61 30.92
C ASP A 4 -75.40 26.78 30.49
N LYS A 5 -74.63 27.17 31.47
CA LYS A 5 -73.17 27.33 31.36
C LYS A 5 -72.47 25.97 31.44
N ILE A 6 -71.81 25.52 30.36
CA ILE A 6 -70.90 24.38 30.41
C ILE A 6 -69.55 24.91 30.78
N LYS A 7 -69.07 24.49 31.99
CA LYS A 7 -67.71 24.69 32.45
C LYS A 7 -66.78 23.67 31.75
N TYR A 8 -65.83 24.13 30.95
CA TYR A 8 -64.74 23.34 30.49
C TYR A 8 -63.71 23.13 31.61
N LEU A 9 -63.57 21.88 32.04
CA LEU A 9 -62.51 21.40 32.94
C LEU A 9 -61.28 21.02 32.08
N TYR A 10 -60.24 21.84 32.05
CA TYR A 10 -58.96 21.48 31.49
C TYR A 10 -58.26 20.51 32.45
N VAL A 11 -58.23 19.24 32.10
CA VAL A 11 -57.35 18.27 32.72
C VAL A 11 -55.98 18.42 32.10
N LEU A 12 -55.08 19.05 32.81
CA LEU A 12 -53.65 19.09 32.44
C LEU A 12 -53.06 17.70 32.71
N VAL A 13 -52.96 16.87 31.67
CA VAL A 13 -52.19 15.64 31.74
C VAL A 13 -50.72 16.01 31.69
N LEU A 14 -50.08 16.09 32.84
CA LEU A 14 -48.62 16.08 32.95
C LEU A 14 -48.13 14.71 32.47
N LEU A 15 -47.75 14.61 31.23
CA LEU A 15 -46.90 13.52 30.74
C LEU A 15 -45.52 13.68 31.39
N CYS A 16 -45.32 13.02 32.52
CA CYS A 16 -44.01 12.76 33.04
C CYS A 16 -43.33 11.80 32.03
N PHE A 17 -42.52 12.35 31.14
CA PHE A 17 -41.49 11.58 30.49
C PHE A 17 -40.52 11.15 31.58
N CYS A 18 -40.68 9.94 32.10
CA CYS A 18 -39.62 9.25 32.78
C CYS A 18 -38.54 8.91 31.74
N SER A 19 -37.68 9.90 31.39
CA SER A 19 -36.39 9.56 30.91
C SER A 19 -35.70 8.80 32.06
N CYS A 20 -35.42 7.52 31.90
CA CYS A 20 -34.44 6.84 32.72
C CYS A 20 -33.12 7.62 32.53
N GLY A 21 -32.91 8.60 33.40
CA GLY A 21 -31.65 9.36 33.38
C GLY A 21 -30.53 8.42 33.80
N GLN A 22 -29.72 7.99 32.85
CA GLN A 22 -28.45 7.40 33.20
C GLN A 22 -27.69 8.45 33.99
N SER A 23 -27.36 8.15 35.26
CA SER A 23 -26.56 9.03 36.09
C SER A 23 -25.11 9.01 35.59
N TYR A 24 -24.69 10.09 34.97
CA TYR A 24 -23.28 10.27 34.62
C TYR A 24 -22.51 10.70 35.86
N ILE A 25 -21.37 10.08 36.10
CA ILE A 25 -20.49 10.46 37.22
C ILE A 25 -19.29 11.27 36.76
N GLU A 26 -19.03 11.27 35.45
CA GLU A 26 -17.92 11.97 34.87
C GLU A 26 -18.33 12.61 33.53
N GLU A 27 -17.88 13.81 33.31
CA GLU A 27 -18.03 14.54 32.06
C GLU A 27 -16.68 15.13 31.67
N ILE A 28 -16.16 14.70 30.56
CA ILE A 28 -14.92 15.23 30.01
C ILE A 28 -15.25 16.09 28.80
N THR A 29 -14.81 17.34 28.84
CA THR A 29 -15.05 18.33 27.81
C THR A 29 -13.74 18.72 27.15
N THR A 30 -13.70 18.64 25.83
CA THR A 30 -12.67 19.21 24.97
C THR A 30 -13.23 20.41 24.20
N GLU A 31 -12.44 21.03 23.35
CA GLU A 31 -12.89 22.14 22.52
C GLU A 31 -14.15 21.79 21.70
N TYR A 32 -14.15 20.61 21.05
CA TYR A 32 -15.19 20.21 20.09
C TYR A 32 -16.14 19.12 20.59
N ALA A 33 -15.78 18.42 21.66
CA ALA A 33 -16.53 17.26 22.12
C ALA A 33 -16.78 17.21 23.62
N GLN A 34 -17.82 16.45 24.00
CA GLN A 34 -18.14 16.12 25.38
C GLN A 34 -18.36 14.61 25.48
N PHE A 35 -17.58 13.97 26.36
CA PHE A 35 -17.70 12.54 26.69
C PHE A 35 -18.38 12.39 28.04
N LYS A 36 -19.50 11.64 28.09
CA LYS A 36 -20.19 11.35 29.35
C LYS A 36 -20.01 9.89 29.74
N ILE A 37 -19.53 9.67 30.95
CA ILE A 37 -19.19 8.35 31.49
C ILE A 37 -20.07 8.03 32.67
N ASN A 38 -20.64 6.81 32.72
CA ASN A 38 -21.46 6.34 33.80
C ASN A 38 -20.65 5.77 34.98
N ASP A 39 -21.34 5.43 36.06
CA ASP A 39 -20.78 4.85 37.28
C ASP A 39 -20.19 3.43 37.14
N LYS A 40 -20.46 2.77 36.00
CA LYS A 40 -19.89 1.47 35.66
C LYS A 40 -18.58 1.56 34.85
N GLY A 41 -18.22 2.74 34.32
CA GLY A 41 -17.04 2.95 33.52
C GLY A 41 -17.26 2.79 32.02
N TYR A 42 -18.46 3.14 31.56
CA TYR A 42 -18.79 3.17 30.14
C TYR A 42 -19.01 4.60 29.65
N ILE A 43 -18.46 4.93 28.51
CA ILE A 43 -18.84 6.13 27.74
C ILE A 43 -20.27 5.89 27.22
N CYS A 44 -21.16 6.76 27.58
CA CYS A 44 -22.59 6.68 27.25
C CYS A 44 -23.01 7.75 26.23
N GLN A 45 -22.19 8.80 26.02
CA GLN A 45 -22.40 9.82 24.99
C GLN A 45 -21.05 10.34 24.49
N ILE A 46 -20.99 10.60 23.19
CA ILE A 46 -19.93 11.34 22.50
C ILE A 46 -20.62 12.45 21.73
N ILE A 47 -20.65 13.65 22.29
CA ILE A 47 -21.45 14.77 21.80
C ILE A 47 -20.54 15.74 21.06
N ASN A 48 -20.89 16.04 19.81
CA ASN A 48 -20.33 17.20 19.10
C ASN A 48 -20.92 18.48 19.73
N ARG A 49 -20.07 19.33 20.28
CA ARG A 49 -20.46 20.54 20.99
C ARG A 49 -21.03 21.64 20.11
N GLU A 50 -20.70 21.63 18.82
CA GLU A 50 -21.20 22.63 17.88
C GLU A 50 -22.68 22.42 17.54
N ASN A 51 -23.10 21.17 17.32
CA ASN A 51 -24.44 20.87 16.85
C ASN A 51 -25.27 20.00 17.82
N GLY A 52 -24.69 19.53 18.93
CA GLY A 52 -25.35 18.71 19.93
C GLY A 52 -25.60 17.25 19.54
N LYS A 53 -25.13 16.81 18.36
CA LYS A 53 -25.29 15.43 17.89
C LYS A 53 -24.50 14.48 18.76
N ASN A 54 -25.14 13.41 19.23
CA ASN A 54 -24.50 12.28 19.87
C ASN A 54 -24.07 11.28 18.80
N TYR A 55 -22.78 10.93 18.80
CA TYR A 55 -22.18 9.97 17.87
C TYR A 55 -22.05 8.57 18.44
N LEU A 56 -22.41 8.34 19.71
CA LEU A 56 -22.49 6.99 20.26
C LEU A 56 -23.81 6.35 19.79
N PRO A 57 -23.80 5.08 19.31
CA PRO A 57 -25.02 4.37 18.96
C PRO A 57 -25.93 4.16 20.17
N GLU A 58 -27.26 4.19 19.97
CA GLU A 58 -28.23 3.85 21.00
C GLU A 58 -27.99 2.43 21.53
N ASP A 59 -28.10 2.24 22.85
CA ASP A 59 -27.92 0.97 23.53
C ASP A 59 -26.55 0.27 23.35
N LYS A 60 -25.51 1.03 22.96
CA LYS A 60 -24.13 0.55 22.81
C LYS A 60 -23.13 1.37 23.64
N PRO A 61 -23.25 1.40 24.97
CA PRO A 61 -22.27 2.07 25.81
C PRO A 61 -20.89 1.41 25.63
N SER A 62 -19.86 2.23 25.50
CA SER A 62 -18.50 1.78 25.23
C SER A 62 -17.70 1.68 26.52
N PRO A 63 -17.14 0.52 26.91
CA PRO A 63 -16.28 0.43 28.08
C PRO A 63 -15.04 1.31 27.87
N VAL A 64 -14.64 2.07 28.89
CA VAL A 64 -13.40 2.84 28.84
C VAL A 64 -12.20 1.92 28.71
N LEU A 65 -12.22 0.83 29.47
CA LEU A 65 -11.19 -0.20 29.53
C LEU A 65 -11.86 -1.55 29.84
N GLN A 66 -11.37 -2.61 29.24
CA GLN A 66 -11.73 -3.99 29.56
C GLN A 66 -10.48 -4.85 29.69
N LEU A 67 -10.59 -5.97 30.43
CA LEU A 67 -9.51 -6.91 30.61
C LEU A 67 -9.78 -8.17 29.79
N TYR A 68 -8.72 -8.91 29.45
CA TYR A 68 -8.82 -10.20 28.76
C TYR A 68 -8.01 -11.25 29.53
N ASP A 69 -8.66 -12.34 29.93
CA ASP A 69 -8.03 -13.41 30.74
C ASP A 69 -7.42 -14.56 29.91
N GLY A 70 -7.58 -14.50 28.58
CA GLY A 70 -7.17 -15.55 27.66
C GLY A 70 -8.33 -16.32 27.03
N GLU A 71 -9.53 -16.20 27.61
CA GLU A 71 -10.75 -16.85 27.14
C GLU A 71 -11.84 -15.82 26.77
N LYS A 72 -12.00 -14.79 27.61
CA LYS A 72 -13.07 -13.78 27.44
C LYS A 72 -12.65 -12.42 27.95
N TYR A 73 -13.41 -11.43 27.50
CA TYR A 73 -13.34 -10.08 28.06
C TYR A 73 -14.05 -10.04 29.43
N ILE A 74 -13.41 -9.36 30.36
CA ILE A 74 -13.89 -9.05 31.72
C ILE A 74 -14.24 -7.57 31.73
N LEU A 75 -15.52 -7.28 31.95
CA LEU A 75 -16.07 -5.94 31.77
C LEU A 75 -16.00 -5.11 33.05
N PRO A 76 -15.96 -3.77 32.94
CA PRO A 76 -16.01 -2.90 34.10
C PRO A 76 -17.40 -2.91 34.73
N THR A 77 -17.46 -2.89 36.07
CA THR A 77 -18.70 -2.90 36.86
C THR A 77 -18.87 -1.64 37.68
N ARG A 78 -17.78 -0.95 38.00
CA ARG A 78 -17.81 0.28 38.81
C ARG A 78 -16.65 1.17 38.42
N LEU A 79 -16.89 2.48 38.31
CA LEU A 79 -15.89 3.50 38.19
C LEU A 79 -16.01 4.52 39.35
N LYS A 80 -14.89 4.83 39.98
CA LYS A 80 -14.74 5.92 40.94
C LYS A 80 -13.80 6.95 40.39
N SER A 81 -14.21 8.20 40.32
CA SER A 81 -13.39 9.32 39.83
C SER A 81 -12.91 10.18 41.01
N GLU A 82 -11.59 10.37 41.09
CA GLU A 82 -10.94 11.21 42.09
C GLU A 82 -9.85 12.08 41.42
N GLY A 83 -10.18 13.32 41.19
CA GLY A 83 -9.30 14.25 40.49
C GLY A 83 -8.97 13.77 39.07
N ASN A 84 -7.69 13.56 38.77
CA ASN A 84 -7.21 13.08 37.48
C ASN A 84 -7.08 11.54 37.39
N LYS A 85 -7.68 10.79 38.33
CA LYS A 85 -7.60 9.33 38.37
C LYS A 85 -8.96 8.70 38.37
N TRP A 86 -9.08 7.58 37.68
CA TRP A 86 -10.18 6.65 37.78
C TRP A 86 -9.71 5.36 38.44
N THR A 87 -10.49 4.85 39.35
CA THR A 87 -10.40 3.44 39.86
C THR A 87 -11.54 2.68 39.23
N ILE A 88 -11.23 1.70 38.41
CA ILE A 88 -12.20 0.86 37.65
C ILE A 88 -12.17 -0.52 38.26
N THR A 89 -13.31 -0.98 38.78
CA THR A 89 -13.50 -2.36 39.28
C THR A 89 -14.15 -3.19 38.19
N PHE A 90 -13.70 -4.43 38.01
CA PHE A 90 -14.15 -5.36 36.97
C PHE A 90 -14.95 -6.53 37.56
N GLU A 91 -15.62 -7.32 36.70
CA GLU A 91 -16.46 -8.49 37.10
C GLU A 91 -15.70 -9.52 37.95
N ASN A 92 -14.40 -9.67 37.77
CA ASN A 92 -13.53 -10.56 38.55
C ASN A 92 -12.95 -9.90 39.82
N ASN A 93 -13.46 -8.75 40.22
CA ASN A 93 -12.99 -7.93 41.35
C ASN A 93 -11.54 -7.39 41.19
N SER A 94 -10.95 -7.45 39.98
CA SER A 94 -9.74 -6.73 39.74
C SER A 94 -10.00 -5.22 39.71
N GLU A 95 -9.00 -4.42 40.11
CA GLU A 95 -9.07 -2.97 40.11
C GLU A 95 -7.93 -2.39 39.26
N ALA A 96 -8.28 -1.55 38.27
CA ALA A 96 -7.35 -0.76 37.49
C ALA A 96 -7.35 0.70 37.91
N VAL A 97 -6.18 1.29 38.05
CA VAL A 97 -6.04 2.73 38.20
C VAL A 97 -5.64 3.32 36.86
N VAL A 98 -6.47 4.20 36.31
CA VAL A 98 -6.26 4.91 35.06
C VAL A 98 -6.08 6.39 35.35
N SER A 99 -5.00 7.00 34.88
CA SER A 99 -4.88 8.45 34.85
C SER A 99 -5.60 9.02 33.62
N LYS A 100 -6.26 10.16 33.82
CA LYS A 100 -6.94 10.91 32.77
C LYS A 100 -6.44 12.35 32.74
N GLU A 101 -6.24 12.91 31.57
CA GLU A 101 -5.81 14.29 31.41
C GLU A 101 -6.35 14.85 30.07
N VAL A 102 -6.99 16.01 30.12
CA VAL A 102 -7.32 16.76 28.91
C VAL A 102 -6.09 17.57 28.51
N LYS A 103 -5.61 17.33 27.29
CA LYS A 103 -4.42 17.97 26.73
C LYS A 103 -4.81 19.02 25.71
N SER A 104 -4.36 20.26 25.90
CA SER A 104 -4.55 21.38 24.95
C SER A 104 -6.01 21.52 24.46
N ASP A 105 -6.98 21.19 25.31
CA ASP A 105 -8.42 21.13 25.02
C ASP A 105 -8.79 20.30 23.77
N SER A 106 -7.84 19.52 23.21
CA SER A 106 -8.00 18.83 21.94
C SER A 106 -8.28 17.32 22.09
N TYR A 107 -7.68 16.66 23.09
CA TYR A 107 -7.81 15.21 23.30
C TYR A 107 -7.74 14.85 24.79
N VAL A 108 -8.19 13.64 25.08
CA VAL A 108 -8.12 13.04 26.42
C VAL A 108 -7.04 11.97 26.42
N ARG A 109 -6.00 12.17 27.22
CA ARG A 109 -4.97 11.18 27.49
C ARG A 109 -5.47 10.23 28.58
N LEU A 110 -5.49 8.94 28.28
CA LEU A 110 -5.78 7.86 29.26
C LEU A 110 -4.56 6.96 29.37
N SER A 111 -4.16 6.59 30.59
CA SER A 111 -3.02 5.72 30.83
C SER A 111 -3.24 4.79 32.01
N LEU A 112 -2.99 3.50 31.82
CA LEU A 112 -3.07 2.49 32.86
C LEU A 112 -1.86 2.59 33.80
N GLN A 113 -2.12 2.88 35.07
CA GLN A 113 -1.08 3.08 36.09
C GLN A 113 -0.82 1.79 36.90
N SER A 114 -1.87 1.06 37.23
CA SER A 114 -1.77 -0.20 37.96
C SER A 114 -2.99 -1.09 37.72
N LEU A 115 -2.81 -2.37 37.89
CA LEU A 115 -3.88 -3.39 37.86
C LEU A 115 -3.62 -4.45 38.95
N THR A 116 -4.62 -4.74 39.76
CA THR A 116 -4.59 -5.86 40.70
C THR A 116 -4.82 -7.17 39.95
N ASN A 117 -4.34 -8.30 40.50
CA ASN A 117 -4.48 -9.65 39.89
C ASN A 117 -3.93 -9.72 38.43
N ARG A 118 -2.96 -8.88 38.10
CA ARG A 118 -2.48 -8.73 36.70
C ARG A 118 -1.91 -10.01 36.08
N ASP A 119 -1.40 -10.94 36.92
CA ASP A 119 -0.80 -12.20 36.43
C ASP A 119 -1.85 -13.18 35.88
N SER A 120 -3.14 -12.95 36.14
CA SER A 120 -4.27 -13.68 35.53
C SER A 120 -4.82 -13.00 34.26
N ILE A 121 -4.28 -11.85 33.88
CA ILE A 121 -4.72 -11.06 32.72
C ILE A 121 -3.69 -11.19 31.62
N GLN A 122 -4.14 -11.53 30.41
CA GLN A 122 -3.27 -11.66 29.23
C GLN A 122 -3.17 -10.38 28.43
N ALA A 123 -4.23 -9.56 28.44
CA ALA A 123 -4.25 -8.27 27.75
C ALA A 123 -5.25 -7.32 28.40
N ILE A 124 -5.08 -6.04 28.11
CA ILE A 124 -6.11 -5.01 28.33
C ILE A 124 -6.53 -4.43 26.98
N ALA A 125 -7.79 -3.97 26.89
CA ALA A 125 -8.28 -3.31 25.69
C ALA A 125 -8.95 -1.98 26.05
N TRP A 126 -8.50 -0.91 25.38
CA TRP A 126 -9.11 0.39 25.36
C TRP A 126 -10.28 0.40 24.38
N GLY A 127 -11.49 0.55 24.86
CA GLY A 127 -12.72 0.41 24.08
C GLY A 127 -13.30 -1.03 24.15
N PRO A 128 -14.08 -1.46 23.09
CA PRO A 128 -14.31 -0.76 21.81
C PRO A 128 -15.07 0.53 21.99
N TYR A 129 -14.58 1.60 21.37
CA TYR A 129 -15.28 2.87 21.32
C TYR A 129 -16.21 2.85 20.10
N SER A 130 -17.50 2.60 20.36
CA SER A 130 -18.51 2.48 19.32
C SER A 130 -18.98 3.84 18.84
N THR A 131 -19.17 3.98 17.54
CA THR A 131 -19.67 5.23 16.93
C THR A 131 -20.71 4.95 15.87
N THR A 132 -21.53 5.96 15.54
CA THR A 132 -22.50 5.92 14.42
C THR A 132 -21.88 6.27 13.07
N ILE A 133 -20.57 6.49 13.02
CA ILE A 133 -19.87 6.86 11.81
C ILE A 133 -19.55 5.62 10.97
N SER A 134 -19.96 5.64 9.69
CA SER A 134 -19.75 4.54 8.73
C SER A 134 -19.12 4.97 7.41
N GLN A 135 -18.85 6.28 7.21
CA GLN A 135 -18.42 6.76 5.90
C GLN A 135 -16.94 6.52 5.60
N TYR A 136 -16.07 6.90 6.51
CA TYR A 136 -14.61 6.69 6.41
C TYR A 136 -14.13 6.04 7.70
N ILE A 137 -13.77 4.78 7.61
CA ILE A 137 -13.29 3.99 8.75
C ILE A 137 -11.81 3.73 8.54
N GLY A 138 -10.97 4.47 9.25
CA GLY A 138 -9.51 4.40 9.15
C GLY A 138 -8.95 3.28 10.00
N GLU A 139 -8.96 2.08 9.45
CA GLU A 139 -8.56 0.85 10.13
C GLU A 139 -7.09 0.78 10.53
N THR A 140 -6.24 1.62 9.90
CA THR A 140 -4.82 1.74 10.25
C THR A 140 -4.57 2.93 11.15
N VAL A 141 -5.12 4.10 10.82
CA VAL A 141 -4.89 5.33 11.56
C VAL A 141 -5.67 5.42 12.88
N GLY A 142 -6.69 4.57 13.07
CA GLY A 142 -7.52 4.61 14.27
C GLY A 142 -8.46 5.81 14.34
N VAL A 143 -8.93 6.32 13.19
CA VAL A 143 -9.84 7.46 13.08
C VAL A 143 -11.02 7.09 12.21
N VAL A 144 -12.23 7.30 12.72
CA VAL A 144 -13.46 7.19 11.95
C VAL A 144 -14.05 8.57 11.73
N ARG A 145 -14.55 8.87 10.53
CA ARG A 145 -15.05 10.19 10.20
C ARG A 145 -16.21 10.17 9.19
N ASP A 146 -17.07 11.14 9.31
CA ASP A 146 -17.97 11.55 8.23
C ASP A 146 -17.51 12.90 7.66
N THR A 147 -18.31 13.57 6.86
CA THR A 147 -17.96 14.88 6.28
C THR A 147 -17.94 16.02 7.32
N VAL A 148 -18.47 15.79 8.53
CA VAL A 148 -18.62 16.80 9.57
C VAL A 148 -17.68 16.56 10.75
N PHE A 149 -17.60 15.31 11.22
CA PHE A 149 -16.97 15.00 12.49
C PHE A 149 -16.08 13.75 12.41
N ALA A 150 -15.02 13.73 13.17
CA ALA A 150 -14.08 12.64 13.30
C ALA A 150 -13.94 12.24 14.77
N ILE A 151 -13.86 10.94 15.03
CA ILE A 151 -13.53 10.37 16.33
C ILE A 151 -12.33 9.47 16.14
N GLY A 152 -11.30 9.61 16.98
CA GLY A 152 -10.07 8.87 16.82
C GLY A 152 -9.42 8.49 18.14
N VAL A 153 -8.59 7.44 18.06
CA VAL A 153 -7.72 7.00 19.13
C VAL A 153 -6.31 6.85 18.58
N GLN A 154 -5.33 7.36 19.29
CA GLN A 154 -3.92 7.15 18.98
C GLN A 154 -3.24 6.40 20.13
N ALA A 155 -2.49 5.35 19.81
CA ALA A 155 -1.62 4.68 20.78
C ALA A 155 -0.42 5.58 21.11
N LEU A 156 -0.09 5.71 22.39
CA LEU A 156 0.96 6.64 22.84
C LEU A 156 2.30 5.95 23.14
N ASN A 157 2.38 4.66 22.86
CA ASN A 157 3.63 3.89 22.96
C ASN A 157 3.56 2.63 22.10
N ILE A 158 4.72 1.99 21.86
CA ILE A 158 4.86 0.87 20.93
C ILE A 158 4.25 -0.46 21.40
N PHE A 159 3.94 -0.59 22.70
CA PHE A 159 3.31 -1.79 23.24
C PHE A 159 1.78 -1.66 23.42
N THR A 160 1.23 -0.48 23.15
CA THR A 160 -0.19 -0.28 22.89
C THR A 160 -0.39 -0.35 21.39
N THR A 161 -1.11 -1.34 20.91
CA THR A 161 -1.27 -1.65 19.48
C THR A 161 -2.75 -1.72 19.11
N GLU A 162 -3.05 -1.79 17.84
CA GLU A 162 -4.39 -2.01 17.35
C GLU A 162 -4.96 -3.36 17.84
N GLY A 163 -6.27 -3.42 18.08
CA GLY A 163 -6.92 -4.57 18.74
C GLY A 163 -8.27 -4.99 18.15
N VAL A 164 -8.57 -4.67 16.90
CA VAL A 164 -9.81 -5.12 16.23
C VAL A 164 -9.49 -5.90 14.96
N PRO A 165 -9.83 -7.17 14.86
CA PRO A 165 -10.34 -8.05 15.93
C PRO A 165 -9.33 -8.25 17.03
N HIS A 166 -9.83 -8.66 18.22
CA HIS A 166 -8.98 -8.94 19.37
C HIS A 166 -7.79 -9.86 19.01
N LEU A 167 -6.60 -9.49 19.48
CA LEU A 167 -5.33 -10.14 19.15
C LEU A 167 -5.03 -10.24 17.64
N GLY A 168 -5.61 -9.37 16.83
CA GLY A 168 -5.25 -9.23 15.43
C GLY A 168 -3.82 -8.71 15.31
N ASP A 169 -2.89 -9.56 14.87
CA ASP A 169 -1.48 -9.21 14.68
C ASP A 169 -1.13 -8.95 13.24
N ASP A 170 -2.10 -9.11 12.37
CA ASP A 170 -1.86 -9.24 10.95
C ASP A 170 -2.35 -7.99 10.22
N ALA A 171 -1.41 -7.16 9.80
CA ALA A 171 -1.65 -6.08 8.87
C ALA A 171 -1.85 -6.57 7.42
N THR A 172 -1.84 -7.89 7.17
CA THR A 172 -2.15 -8.44 5.87
C THR A 172 -3.62 -8.19 5.54
N GLY A 173 -3.85 -7.66 4.34
CA GLY A 173 -5.19 -7.31 3.91
C GLY A 173 -6.13 -8.51 3.89
N ALA A 174 -7.33 -8.29 4.40
CA ALA A 174 -8.45 -9.20 4.19
C ALA A 174 -9.32 -8.69 3.04
N PHE A 175 -9.77 -9.59 2.18
CA PHE A 175 -10.64 -9.26 1.06
C PHE A 175 -12.07 -9.68 1.38
N TYR A 176 -13.03 -8.84 0.99
CA TYR A 176 -14.45 -9.06 1.23
C TYR A 176 -15.25 -8.79 -0.05
N ILE A 177 -16.26 -9.58 -0.34
CA ILE A 177 -17.27 -9.23 -1.35
C ILE A 177 -18.16 -8.14 -0.76
N ASN A 178 -17.94 -6.91 -1.17
CA ASN A 178 -18.70 -5.77 -0.69
C ASN A 178 -18.87 -4.74 -1.82
N PRO A 179 -19.87 -4.97 -2.72
CA PRO A 179 -20.08 -4.11 -3.89
C PRO A 179 -20.49 -2.70 -3.50
N LEU A 180 -20.02 -1.72 -4.25
CA LEU A 180 -20.51 -0.35 -4.18
C LEU A 180 -21.84 -0.21 -4.94
N PRO A 181 -22.59 0.87 -4.70
CA PRO A 181 -23.77 1.17 -5.48
C PRO A 181 -23.48 1.16 -6.99
N GLY A 182 -24.26 0.36 -7.73
CA GLY A 182 -24.11 0.19 -9.18
C GLY A 182 -23.18 -0.93 -9.64
N GLN A 183 -22.41 -1.56 -8.75
CA GLN A 183 -21.60 -2.72 -9.07
C GLN A 183 -22.41 -4.02 -8.99
N THR A 184 -22.11 -4.96 -9.86
CA THR A 184 -22.84 -6.25 -9.95
C THR A 184 -21.97 -7.38 -9.43
N VAL A 185 -22.53 -8.15 -8.50
CA VAL A 185 -21.91 -9.40 -8.01
C VAL A 185 -22.51 -10.56 -8.82
N PRO A 186 -21.69 -11.52 -9.33
CA PRO A 186 -22.16 -12.73 -9.98
C PRO A 186 -23.17 -13.50 -9.10
N ASP A 187 -24.16 -14.14 -9.72
CA ASP A 187 -25.26 -14.79 -8.99
C ASP A 187 -24.75 -15.86 -8.01
N GLU A 188 -23.72 -16.59 -8.38
CA GLU A 188 -23.07 -17.63 -7.57
C GLU A 188 -22.32 -17.10 -6.34
N LEU A 189 -22.05 -15.79 -6.28
CA LEU A 189 -21.34 -15.14 -5.18
C LEU A 189 -22.25 -14.25 -4.32
N LYS A 190 -23.52 -14.11 -4.64
CA LYS A 190 -24.43 -13.21 -3.91
C LYS A 190 -24.59 -13.60 -2.44
N ASP A 191 -24.54 -14.87 -2.12
CA ASP A 191 -24.58 -15.38 -0.73
C ASP A 191 -23.28 -15.15 0.04
N GLN A 192 -22.19 -14.73 -0.63
CA GLN A 192 -20.90 -14.40 -0.05
C GLN A 192 -20.75 -12.90 0.24
N VAL A 193 -21.72 -12.06 -0.09
CA VAL A 193 -21.68 -10.62 0.19
C VAL A 193 -21.52 -10.38 1.68
N GLY A 194 -20.57 -9.55 2.06
CA GLY A 194 -20.18 -9.26 3.45
C GLY A 194 -19.25 -10.30 4.08
N LYS A 195 -18.88 -11.38 3.37
CA LYS A 195 -17.97 -12.40 3.89
C LYS A 195 -16.54 -12.19 3.40
N LYS A 196 -15.58 -12.61 4.25
CA LYS A 196 -14.16 -12.66 3.90
C LYS A 196 -13.95 -13.73 2.84
N ILE A 197 -13.13 -13.39 1.85
CA ILE A 197 -12.71 -14.30 0.79
C ILE A 197 -11.30 -14.79 1.14
N SER A 198 -11.07 -16.10 1.14
CA SER A 198 -9.80 -16.67 1.54
C SER A 198 -8.76 -16.57 0.46
N ASP A 199 -8.92 -16.45 -0.77
CA ASP A 199 -7.89 -16.61 -1.79
C ASP A 199 -8.14 -15.75 -3.05
N ILE A 200 -8.17 -14.42 -2.89
CA ILE A 200 -7.96 -13.58 -4.07
C ILE A 200 -6.46 -13.40 -4.24
N ASN A 201 -5.90 -14.14 -5.18
CA ASN A 201 -4.57 -13.87 -5.67
C ASN A 201 -4.64 -12.76 -6.72
N VAL A 202 -4.67 -11.52 -6.26
CA VAL A 202 -4.61 -10.33 -7.15
C VAL A 202 -3.29 -10.25 -7.90
N ASN A 203 -2.35 -11.14 -7.60
CA ASN A 203 -0.98 -11.10 -8.10
C ASN A 203 -0.72 -12.09 -9.25
N GLU A 204 -1.43 -13.17 -9.41
CA GLU A 204 -1.08 -14.21 -10.40
C GLU A 204 -2.05 -14.36 -11.58
N GLU A 205 -3.29 -13.91 -11.49
CA GLU A 205 -4.31 -14.19 -12.51
C GLU A 205 -5.09 -12.95 -13.02
N GLY A 206 -4.54 -11.76 -12.85
CA GLY A 206 -5.18 -10.56 -13.35
C GLY A 206 -5.65 -9.59 -12.27
N ASP A 207 -6.64 -8.78 -12.59
CA ASP A 207 -7.10 -7.69 -11.74
C ASP A 207 -8.14 -8.17 -10.71
N MET A 208 -8.21 -7.48 -9.59
CA MET A 208 -9.24 -7.71 -8.57
C MET A 208 -10.63 -7.40 -9.13
N PRO A 209 -11.65 -8.23 -8.85
CA PRO A 209 -13.01 -7.91 -9.23
C PRO A 209 -13.48 -6.59 -8.61
N GLU A 210 -14.21 -5.76 -9.38
CA GLU A 210 -14.64 -4.43 -8.94
C GLU A 210 -15.57 -4.43 -7.71
N TYR A 211 -16.23 -5.55 -7.41
CA TYR A 211 -17.12 -5.73 -6.25
C TYR A 211 -16.39 -6.20 -5.00
N VAL A 212 -15.06 -6.34 -5.02
CA VAL A 212 -14.24 -6.75 -3.88
C VAL A 212 -13.66 -5.51 -3.19
N ARG A 213 -13.57 -5.56 -1.87
CA ARG A 213 -12.94 -4.53 -1.03
C ARG A 213 -11.85 -5.13 -0.21
N GLN A 214 -10.82 -4.34 0.06
CA GLN A 214 -9.69 -4.71 0.90
C GLN A 214 -9.72 -3.94 2.21
N TRP A 215 -9.40 -4.66 3.29
CA TRP A 215 -9.26 -4.15 4.64
C TRP A 215 -7.87 -4.46 5.17
N ARG A 216 -7.14 -3.48 5.72
CA ARG A 216 -5.70 -3.62 5.98
C ARG A 216 -5.26 -3.14 7.37
N GLY A 217 -6.08 -3.19 8.36
CA GLY A 217 -5.68 -2.73 9.69
C GLY A 217 -6.63 -3.18 10.78
N ASN A 218 -6.22 -3.01 12.01
CA ASN A 218 -6.93 -3.51 13.18
C ASN A 218 -7.22 -2.43 14.22
N ALA A 219 -7.09 -1.14 13.88
CA ALA A 219 -7.39 -0.04 14.81
C ALA A 219 -8.89 0.33 14.84
N ALA A 220 -9.59 0.18 13.70
CA ALA A 220 -11.02 0.42 13.60
C ALA A 220 -11.67 -0.62 12.69
N VAL A 221 -12.99 -0.84 12.84
CA VAL A 221 -13.75 -1.79 12.02
C VAL A 221 -15.17 -1.32 11.81
N GLU A 222 -15.73 -1.64 10.64
CA GLU A 222 -17.13 -1.41 10.30
C GLU A 222 -18.07 -2.27 11.16
N ARG A 223 -19.20 -1.69 11.56
CA ARG A 223 -20.29 -2.36 12.28
C ARG A 223 -21.63 -1.98 11.68
N PRO A 224 -22.68 -2.79 11.87
CA PRO A 224 -24.02 -2.47 11.38
C PRO A 224 -24.59 -1.12 11.90
N TYR A 225 -24.10 -0.65 13.06
CA TYR A 225 -24.49 0.62 13.67
C TYR A 225 -23.55 1.79 13.31
N GLY A 226 -22.43 1.52 12.63
CA GLY A 226 -21.39 2.49 12.30
C GLY A 226 -19.99 1.89 12.36
N SER A 227 -19.26 2.07 13.46
CA SER A 227 -17.89 1.56 13.61
C SER A 227 -17.48 1.38 15.08
N ASP A 228 -16.44 0.59 15.29
CA ASP A 228 -15.70 0.46 16.54
C ASP A 228 -14.24 0.85 16.35
N ILE A 229 -13.65 1.48 17.38
CA ILE A 229 -12.20 1.73 17.49
C ILE A 229 -11.71 1.03 18.75
N GLN A 230 -10.62 0.23 18.63
CA GLN A 230 -10.06 -0.48 19.78
C GLN A 230 -8.56 -0.58 19.70
N PHE A 231 -7.92 -0.35 20.85
CA PHE A 231 -6.49 -0.60 21.04
C PHE A 231 -6.27 -1.53 22.21
N GLU A 232 -5.19 -2.29 22.20
CA GLU A 232 -4.87 -3.23 23.27
C GLU A 232 -3.40 -3.20 23.65
N ALA A 233 -3.10 -3.70 24.84
CA ALA A 233 -1.75 -4.02 25.27
C ALA A 233 -1.72 -5.39 25.93
N ARG A 234 -0.67 -6.16 25.66
CA ARG A 234 -0.54 -7.56 26.05
C ARG A 234 0.53 -7.76 27.10
N ASP A 235 0.39 -8.85 27.88
CA ASP A 235 1.47 -9.33 28.74
C ASP A 235 2.43 -10.22 27.93
N TRP A 236 3.62 -9.71 27.68
CA TRP A 236 4.68 -10.41 26.95
C TRP A 236 5.67 -11.12 27.86
N ARG A 237 5.52 -11.04 29.20
CA ARG A 237 6.49 -11.59 30.18
C ARG A 237 6.54 -13.11 30.22
N LYS A 238 5.59 -13.79 29.57
CA LYS A 238 5.50 -15.27 29.56
C LYS A 238 5.69 -15.78 28.14
N GLU A 239 6.55 -16.80 28.01
CA GLU A 239 6.64 -17.58 26.79
C GLU A 239 5.32 -18.27 26.49
N LYS A 240 4.94 -18.33 25.24
CA LYS A 240 3.75 -19.05 24.77
C LYS A 240 4.00 -19.73 23.44
N VAL A 241 3.27 -20.80 23.16
CA VAL A 241 3.29 -21.47 21.86
C VAL A 241 1.99 -21.12 21.12
N ILE A 242 2.13 -20.70 19.87
CA ILE A 242 1.03 -20.35 18.99
C ILE A 242 1.06 -21.18 17.71
N ASP A 243 -0.08 -21.30 17.04
CA ASP A 243 -0.16 -21.81 15.69
C ASP A 243 -0.28 -20.61 14.73
N TYR A 244 0.70 -20.45 13.86
CA TYR A 244 0.77 -19.35 12.88
C TYR A 244 0.94 -19.90 11.46
N VAL A 245 -0.06 -19.69 10.61
CA VAL A 245 -0.05 -20.12 9.20
C VAL A 245 0.38 -21.57 9.02
N GLY A 246 -0.22 -22.47 9.84
CA GLY A 246 0.08 -23.92 9.80
C GLY A 246 1.41 -24.32 10.43
N ARG A 247 2.12 -23.41 11.05
CA ARG A 247 3.37 -23.62 11.77
C ARG A 247 3.17 -23.42 13.26
N ARG A 248 3.65 -24.39 14.04
CA ARG A 248 3.76 -24.26 15.51
C ARG A 248 4.98 -23.41 15.85
N GLN A 249 4.81 -22.43 16.72
CA GLN A 249 5.84 -21.43 16.98
C GLN A 249 5.84 -21.00 18.44
N THR A 250 7.03 -20.92 19.03
CA THR A 250 7.26 -20.33 20.36
C THR A 250 7.44 -18.81 20.22
N VAL A 251 6.64 -18.07 20.97
CA VAL A 251 6.83 -16.63 21.20
C VAL A 251 7.66 -16.47 22.46
N THR A 252 8.88 -16.00 22.33
CA THR A 252 9.79 -15.79 23.45
C THR A 252 9.26 -14.70 24.39
N ALA A 253 9.48 -14.87 25.69
CA ALA A 253 9.13 -13.86 26.67
C ALA A 253 9.90 -12.55 26.43
N TYR A 254 9.24 -11.43 26.65
CA TYR A 254 9.82 -10.09 26.63
C TYR A 254 9.35 -9.35 27.89
N ASP A 255 10.25 -8.63 28.58
CA ASP A 255 9.92 -7.97 29.86
C ASP A 255 9.08 -6.72 29.67
N GLN A 256 7.88 -6.89 29.14
CA GLN A 256 6.87 -5.86 28.96
C GLN A 256 5.47 -6.42 29.24
N ASP A 257 4.70 -5.73 30.07
CA ASP A 257 3.27 -5.97 30.19
C ASP A 257 2.47 -4.73 29.76
N PHE A 258 1.18 -4.71 30.07
CA PHE A 258 0.26 -3.64 29.71
C PHE A 258 0.31 -2.43 30.67
N ILE A 259 1.08 -2.46 31.77
CA ILE A 259 1.21 -1.29 32.66
C ILE A 259 1.96 -0.18 31.96
N GLY A 260 1.40 1.01 32.00
CA GLY A 260 1.88 2.18 31.23
C GLY A 260 1.26 2.28 29.82
N SER A 261 0.43 1.31 29.40
CA SER A 261 -0.38 1.44 28.19
C SER A 261 -1.16 2.74 28.21
N ALA A 262 -1.10 3.51 27.16
CA ALA A 262 -1.72 4.81 27.07
C ALA A 262 -2.28 5.09 25.66
N ILE A 263 -3.38 5.83 25.65
CA ILE A 263 -4.04 6.28 24.43
C ILE A 263 -4.40 7.78 24.51
N ALA A 264 -4.53 8.40 23.35
CA ALA A 264 -5.18 9.70 23.16
C ALA A 264 -6.53 9.48 22.47
N LEU A 265 -7.63 9.77 23.15
CA LEU A 265 -8.99 9.74 22.61
C LEU A 265 -9.39 11.17 22.23
N PHE A 266 -9.81 11.40 21.00
CA PHE A 266 -10.26 12.70 20.51
C PHE A 266 -11.54 12.60 19.69
N ALA A 267 -12.25 13.73 19.60
CA ALA A 267 -13.40 13.89 18.74
C ALA A 267 -13.48 15.36 18.31
N VAL A 268 -13.40 15.62 17.00
CA VAL A 268 -13.16 16.95 16.41
C VAL A 268 -13.88 17.09 15.06
N PRO A 269 -14.03 18.30 14.50
CA PRO A 269 -14.42 18.46 13.10
C PRO A 269 -13.51 17.64 12.18
N SER A 270 -14.07 17.04 11.12
CA SER A 270 -13.31 16.18 10.20
C SER A 270 -12.08 16.85 9.60
N SER A 271 -12.14 18.17 9.35
CA SER A 271 -11.02 18.97 8.86
C SER A 271 -9.85 19.08 9.84
N GLU A 272 -10.09 18.91 11.14
CA GLU A 272 -9.10 19.07 12.20
C GLU A 272 -8.42 17.75 12.59
N ALA A 273 -8.87 16.63 12.02
CA ALA A 273 -8.42 15.29 12.44
C ALA A 273 -6.91 15.10 12.31
N VAL A 274 -6.33 15.52 11.19
CA VAL A 274 -4.88 15.41 10.95
C VAL A 274 -4.11 16.33 11.90
N ASP A 275 -4.56 17.57 12.08
CA ASP A 275 -3.89 18.56 12.94
C ASP A 275 -3.88 18.12 14.42
N VAL A 276 -4.96 17.49 14.89
CA VAL A 276 -5.00 16.95 16.25
C VAL A 276 -4.03 15.78 16.42
N ILE A 277 -3.91 14.88 15.41
CA ILE A 277 -2.89 13.82 15.46
C ILE A 277 -1.49 14.43 15.54
N GLY A 278 -1.19 15.45 14.74
CA GLY A 278 0.10 16.16 14.80
C GLY A 278 0.39 16.80 16.18
N LYS A 279 -0.63 17.37 16.82
CA LYS A 279 -0.52 17.87 18.21
C LYS A 279 -0.24 16.75 19.21
N ILE A 280 -0.91 15.59 19.05
CA ILE A 280 -0.67 14.39 19.87
C ILE A 280 0.77 13.92 19.70
N GLU A 281 1.24 13.78 18.46
CA GLU A 281 2.63 13.36 18.18
C GLU A 281 3.64 14.22 18.92
N LEU A 282 3.52 15.54 18.80
CA LEU A 282 4.43 16.49 19.42
C LEU A 282 4.36 16.52 20.95
N GLN A 283 3.17 16.38 21.53
CA GLN A 283 2.96 16.47 22.97
C GLN A 283 3.28 15.18 23.71
N GLU A 284 3.14 14.04 23.04
CA GLU A 284 3.34 12.71 23.62
C GLU A 284 4.68 12.08 23.21
N GLY A 285 5.45 12.76 22.35
CA GLY A 285 6.76 12.28 21.89
C GLY A 285 6.68 11.12 20.91
N LEU A 286 5.60 11.03 20.15
CA LEU A 286 5.50 10.09 19.02
C LEU A 286 6.35 10.59 17.84
N PRO A 287 6.69 9.72 16.89
CA PRO A 287 7.38 10.16 15.68
C PRO A 287 6.61 11.29 14.96
N HIS A 288 7.32 12.35 14.61
CA HIS A 288 6.78 13.51 13.88
C HIS A 288 7.79 13.95 12.82
N PRO A 289 8.00 13.15 11.76
CA PRO A 289 9.03 13.42 10.77
C PRO A 289 8.71 14.67 9.95
N LEU A 290 9.73 15.53 9.78
CA LEU A 290 9.65 16.73 8.97
C LEU A 290 10.49 16.53 7.71
N ILE A 291 9.91 16.78 6.53
CA ILE A 291 10.63 16.83 5.27
C ILE A 291 10.74 18.28 4.84
N ASP A 292 11.99 18.77 4.75
CA ASP A 292 12.29 20.16 4.39
C ASP A 292 11.58 21.19 5.30
N GLY A 293 11.40 20.83 6.57
CA GLY A 293 10.76 21.64 7.61
C GLY A 293 9.24 21.54 7.71
N GLU A 294 8.60 20.77 6.86
CA GLU A 294 7.15 20.53 6.87
C GLU A 294 6.81 19.10 7.34
N TRP A 295 5.77 18.98 8.14
CA TRP A 295 5.31 17.65 8.58
C TRP A 295 4.84 16.81 7.41
N ILE A 296 5.23 15.53 7.39
CA ILE A 296 4.94 14.60 6.27
C ILE A 296 3.44 14.43 5.97
N LYS A 297 2.55 14.72 6.93
CA LYS A 297 1.09 14.53 6.77
C LYS A 297 0.38 15.76 6.21
N THR A 298 0.98 16.95 6.28
CA THR A 298 0.35 18.21 5.84
C THR A 298 1.13 18.90 4.71
N ARG A 299 2.35 18.44 4.41
CA ARG A 299 3.15 19.04 3.33
C ARG A 299 2.47 18.90 1.97
N ALA A 300 2.64 19.90 1.13
CA ALA A 300 2.29 19.80 -0.27
C ALA A 300 3.11 18.67 -0.93
N ASN A 301 2.51 17.93 -1.88
CA ASN A 301 3.14 16.81 -2.56
C ASN A 301 3.65 15.72 -1.59
N GLN A 302 2.76 15.24 -0.71
CA GLN A 302 3.05 14.21 0.29
C GLN A 302 3.60 12.92 -0.33
N ASN A 303 3.08 12.52 -1.48
CA ASN A 303 3.53 11.37 -2.24
C ASN A 303 3.92 11.79 -3.66
N PRO A 304 5.20 12.14 -3.92
CA PRO A 304 5.66 12.50 -5.25
C PRO A 304 5.60 11.29 -6.20
N ALA A 305 5.49 11.58 -7.49
CA ALA A 305 5.93 10.61 -8.48
C ALA A 305 7.45 10.54 -8.49
N TYR A 306 8.00 9.35 -8.61
CA TYR A 306 9.45 9.15 -8.55
C TYR A 306 9.90 7.97 -9.42
N MET A 307 11.20 7.88 -9.60
CA MET A 307 11.82 6.88 -10.48
C MET A 307 12.54 5.81 -9.66
N LEU A 308 12.32 4.53 -10.00
CA LEU A 308 13.25 3.45 -9.70
C LEU A 308 14.17 3.27 -10.90
N TYR A 309 15.44 3.57 -10.72
CA TYR A 309 16.43 3.42 -11.77
C TYR A 309 17.14 2.06 -11.66
N GLU A 310 16.98 1.26 -12.70
CA GLU A 310 17.54 -0.11 -12.78
C GLU A 310 18.74 -0.21 -13.72
N GLY A 311 19.20 0.92 -14.26
CA GLY A 311 20.34 0.96 -15.15
C GLY A 311 21.70 0.97 -14.45
N SER A 312 22.76 0.92 -15.26
CA SER A 312 24.13 0.86 -14.77
C SER A 312 24.73 2.24 -14.46
N SER A 313 24.29 3.30 -15.14
CA SER A 313 24.85 4.63 -15.02
C SER A 313 24.05 5.51 -14.07
N LEU A 314 24.53 5.72 -12.85
CA LEU A 314 23.88 6.63 -11.88
C LEU A 314 23.75 8.08 -12.38
N ASP A 315 24.63 8.54 -13.29
CA ASP A 315 24.50 9.85 -13.93
C ASP A 315 23.29 9.93 -14.87
N ASN A 316 22.98 8.83 -15.58
CA ASN A 316 21.75 8.75 -16.38
C ASN A 316 20.50 8.82 -15.48
N ALA A 317 20.54 8.22 -14.29
CA ALA A 317 19.44 8.33 -13.34
C ALA A 317 19.08 9.78 -13.03
N LEU A 318 20.09 10.61 -12.73
CA LEU A 318 19.87 12.03 -12.43
C LEU A 318 19.41 12.81 -13.68
N ASN A 319 19.94 12.48 -14.87
CA ASN A 319 19.54 13.15 -16.12
C ASN A 319 18.08 12.82 -16.49
N TYR A 320 17.64 11.57 -16.30
CA TYR A 320 16.25 11.18 -16.54
C TYR A 320 15.32 11.80 -15.52
N ALA A 321 15.73 11.86 -14.24
CA ALA A 321 14.96 12.52 -13.21
C ALA A 321 14.71 14.00 -13.53
N ASP A 322 15.74 14.74 -13.90
CA ASP A 322 15.59 16.14 -14.33
C ASP A 322 14.67 16.28 -15.55
N SER A 323 14.81 15.38 -16.53
CA SER A 323 13.98 15.40 -17.74
C SER A 323 12.50 15.19 -17.44
N CYS A 324 12.18 14.34 -16.45
CA CYS A 324 10.82 14.03 -15.99
C CYS A 324 10.32 14.95 -14.87
N ASN A 325 11.16 15.85 -14.35
CA ASN A 325 10.86 16.65 -13.14
C ASN A 325 10.62 15.78 -11.89
N PHE A 326 11.36 14.69 -11.74
CA PHE A 326 11.34 13.88 -10.52
C PHE A 326 12.38 14.40 -9.52
N HIS A 327 11.96 14.59 -8.28
CA HIS A 327 12.82 15.02 -7.18
C HIS A 327 13.21 13.88 -6.24
N LEU A 328 12.88 12.65 -6.61
CA LEU A 328 13.21 11.44 -5.88
C LEU A 328 13.59 10.32 -6.86
N VAL A 329 14.76 9.73 -6.62
CA VAL A 329 15.27 8.61 -7.41
C VAL A 329 15.61 7.46 -6.48
N HIS A 330 14.98 6.34 -6.73
CA HIS A 330 15.22 5.08 -6.05
C HIS A 330 16.24 4.27 -6.85
N ILE A 331 17.31 3.79 -6.21
CA ILE A 331 18.38 3.03 -6.87
C ILE A 331 18.39 1.53 -6.59
N GLY A 332 17.27 1.01 -6.05
CA GLY A 332 17.12 -0.40 -5.73
C GLY A 332 17.83 -0.82 -4.44
N ASP A 333 18.06 -2.12 -4.30
CA ASP A 333 18.81 -2.68 -3.19
C ASP A 333 20.32 -2.44 -3.41
N ILE A 334 20.95 -1.88 -2.39
CA ILE A 334 22.39 -1.56 -2.40
C ILE A 334 23.21 -2.53 -1.54
N PHE A 335 22.57 -3.51 -0.92
CA PHE A 335 23.17 -4.38 0.07
C PHE A 335 23.67 -5.71 -0.55
N LYS A 336 24.82 -6.15 -0.09
CA LYS A 336 25.39 -7.45 -0.44
C LYS A 336 24.60 -8.60 0.16
N SER A 337 24.11 -8.39 1.38
CA SER A 337 23.30 -9.34 2.13
C SER A 337 22.36 -8.60 3.08
N TRP A 338 21.23 -9.19 3.37
CA TRP A 338 20.34 -8.75 4.44
C TRP A 338 20.84 -9.32 5.76
N GLY A 339 20.87 -8.52 6.81
CA GLY A 339 21.43 -8.82 8.12
C GLY A 339 22.41 -7.75 8.57
N HIS A 340 23.66 -7.83 8.17
CA HIS A 340 24.65 -6.78 8.43
C HIS A 340 24.46 -5.55 7.53
N PHE A 341 23.73 -5.72 6.44
CA PHE A 341 23.48 -4.65 5.46
C PHE A 341 24.78 -3.98 4.99
N ASP A 342 25.77 -4.81 4.71
CA ASP A 342 27.01 -4.36 4.06
C ASP A 342 26.73 -3.98 2.61
N LEU A 343 27.40 -2.91 2.15
CA LEU A 343 27.20 -2.40 0.80
C LEU A 343 27.78 -3.35 -0.27
N HIS A 344 27.14 -3.36 -1.42
CA HIS A 344 27.52 -4.21 -2.55
C HIS A 344 28.77 -3.65 -3.27
N THR A 345 29.94 -4.18 -2.94
CA THR A 345 31.23 -3.67 -3.43
C THR A 345 31.45 -3.79 -4.94
N SER A 346 30.73 -4.69 -5.64
CA SER A 346 30.81 -4.76 -7.11
C SER A 346 30.05 -3.61 -7.78
N ARG A 347 29.05 -3.03 -7.11
CA ARG A 347 28.30 -1.88 -7.59
C ARG A 347 28.88 -0.56 -7.06
N PHE A 348 29.37 -0.59 -5.83
CA PHE A 348 29.96 0.54 -5.13
C PHE A 348 31.33 0.19 -4.60
N PRO A 349 32.37 0.19 -5.47
CA PRO A 349 33.73 -0.23 -5.08
C PRO A 349 34.33 0.56 -3.91
N ASN A 350 33.97 1.83 -3.79
CA ASN A 350 34.43 2.71 -2.69
C ASN A 350 33.42 2.77 -1.52
N GLY A 351 32.39 1.90 -1.49
CA GLY A 351 31.47 1.77 -0.38
C GLY A 351 30.68 3.03 -0.07
N VAL A 352 30.68 3.40 1.21
CA VAL A 352 29.94 4.55 1.74
C VAL A 352 30.32 5.87 1.04
N GLU A 353 31.61 6.10 0.80
CA GLU A 353 32.11 7.33 0.19
C GLU A 353 31.54 7.57 -1.22
N GLU A 354 31.40 6.49 -2.00
CA GLU A 354 30.85 6.57 -3.36
C GLU A 354 29.37 6.89 -3.35
N ILE A 355 28.59 6.23 -2.49
CA ILE A 355 27.16 6.51 -2.35
C ILE A 355 26.96 7.92 -1.84
N LYS A 356 27.77 8.36 -0.85
CA LYS A 356 27.70 9.71 -0.34
C LYS A 356 28.00 10.76 -1.41
N ALA A 357 29.03 10.57 -2.21
CA ALA A 357 29.36 11.48 -3.31
C ALA A 357 28.20 11.56 -4.32
N PHE A 358 27.53 10.43 -4.59
CA PHE A 358 26.37 10.40 -5.47
C PHE A 358 25.15 11.11 -4.85
N THR A 359 24.86 10.88 -3.58
CA THR A 359 23.75 11.56 -2.88
C THR A 359 24.00 13.07 -2.78
N ASP A 360 25.25 13.51 -2.52
CA ASP A 360 25.61 14.93 -2.51
C ASP A 360 25.43 15.57 -3.91
N LYS A 361 25.81 14.86 -4.99
CA LYS A 361 25.58 15.27 -6.37
C LYS A 361 24.09 15.39 -6.71
N ALA A 362 23.28 14.44 -6.27
CA ALA A 362 21.83 14.45 -6.44
C ALA A 362 21.19 15.61 -5.67
N LYS A 363 21.61 15.82 -4.41
CA LYS A 363 21.13 16.92 -3.55
C LYS A 363 21.40 18.30 -4.17
N ALA A 364 22.56 18.47 -4.82
CA ALA A 364 22.90 19.72 -5.55
C ALA A 364 21.95 19.99 -6.73
N ARG A 365 21.23 18.98 -7.23
CA ARG A 365 20.19 19.05 -8.28
C ARG A 365 18.76 19.05 -7.72
N GLY A 366 18.59 19.12 -6.40
CA GLY A 366 17.28 19.05 -5.75
C GLY A 366 16.66 17.67 -5.78
N ILE A 367 17.46 16.59 -5.94
CA ILE A 367 17.01 15.20 -6.01
C ILE A 367 17.43 14.47 -4.74
N LYS A 368 16.49 13.78 -4.08
CA LYS A 368 16.77 12.83 -2.99
C LYS A 368 17.00 11.44 -3.57
N ILE A 369 17.93 10.70 -2.99
CA ILE A 369 18.20 9.30 -3.38
C ILE A 369 17.52 8.37 -2.40
N GLY A 370 16.83 7.35 -2.90
CA GLY A 370 16.17 6.31 -2.15
C GLY A 370 16.76 4.93 -2.40
N VAL A 371 16.59 4.06 -1.42
CA VAL A 371 16.98 2.65 -1.49
C VAL A 371 15.86 1.75 -0.98
N HIS A 372 15.88 0.52 -1.47
CA HIS A 372 14.96 -0.55 -1.10
C HIS A 372 15.72 -1.68 -0.42
N THR A 373 15.11 -2.34 0.55
CA THR A 373 15.69 -3.54 1.15
C THR A 373 14.62 -4.47 1.72
N LEU A 374 14.94 -5.76 1.79
CA LEU A 374 14.16 -6.74 2.54
C LEU A 374 14.55 -6.66 4.02
N THR A 375 13.75 -5.92 4.75
CA THR A 375 14.05 -5.31 6.04
C THR A 375 14.28 -6.29 7.19
N MET A 376 13.44 -7.31 7.30
CA MET A 376 13.45 -8.25 8.42
C MET A 376 13.94 -9.65 7.98
N PHE A 377 14.85 -9.69 7.04
CA PHE A 377 15.41 -10.93 6.52
C PHE A 377 16.90 -11.02 6.82
N THR A 378 17.37 -12.26 6.98
CA THR A 378 18.79 -12.58 7.12
C THR A 378 19.17 -13.52 5.99
N SER A 379 20.08 -13.07 5.11
CA SER A 379 20.57 -13.90 3.99
C SER A 379 21.39 -15.07 4.51
N THR A 380 21.31 -16.22 3.84
CA THR A 380 22.06 -17.44 4.24
C THR A 380 23.57 -17.28 4.15
N HIS A 381 24.07 -16.28 3.42
CA HIS A 381 25.49 -15.95 3.29
C HIS A 381 25.90 -14.73 4.15
N ASP A 382 25.00 -14.22 4.99
CA ASP A 382 25.32 -13.16 5.94
C ASP A 382 26.13 -13.71 7.14
N ALA A 383 26.94 -12.86 7.77
CA ALA A 383 27.76 -13.25 8.92
C ALA A 383 26.95 -13.70 10.15
N TYR A 384 25.68 -13.34 10.26
CA TYR A 384 24.77 -13.90 11.26
C TYR A 384 24.40 -15.37 11.00
N VAL A 385 24.67 -15.90 9.81
CA VAL A 385 24.38 -17.29 9.45
C VAL A 385 25.66 -18.11 9.28
N SER A 386 26.69 -17.56 8.70
CA SER A 386 27.90 -18.27 8.31
C SER A 386 29.18 -17.46 8.58
N PRO A 387 30.28 -18.05 9.09
CA PRO A 387 30.49 -19.48 9.35
C PRO A 387 29.91 -19.99 10.68
N VAL A 388 29.49 -19.11 11.57
CA VAL A 388 28.90 -19.47 12.90
C VAL A 388 27.54 -18.81 13.02
N PRO A 389 26.45 -19.61 13.08
CA PRO A 389 25.10 -19.04 13.15
C PRO A 389 24.85 -18.38 14.49
N SER A 390 24.30 -17.18 14.45
CA SER A 390 23.92 -16.41 15.63
C SER A 390 22.80 -17.08 16.43
N ASP A 391 22.85 -16.96 17.75
CA ASP A 391 21.74 -17.34 18.64
C ASP A 391 20.54 -16.40 18.52
N SER A 392 20.72 -15.25 17.89
CA SER A 392 19.66 -14.26 17.62
C SER A 392 18.90 -14.50 16.31
N LEU A 393 19.16 -15.59 15.58
CA LEU A 393 18.24 -16.04 14.53
C LEU A 393 16.95 -16.56 15.17
N ALA A 394 15.82 -16.20 14.59
CA ALA A 394 14.52 -16.63 15.12
C ALA A 394 14.33 -18.15 14.96
N ILE A 395 13.69 -18.76 15.93
CA ILE A 395 13.38 -20.19 15.95
C ILE A 395 11.87 -20.41 16.10
N SER A 396 11.36 -21.48 15.48
CA SER A 396 9.99 -21.94 15.76
C SER A 396 9.87 -22.57 17.15
N GLY A 397 10.92 -23.25 17.56
CA GLY A 397 11.00 -23.99 18.84
C GLY A 397 12.13 -24.99 18.78
N SER A 398 12.20 -25.83 19.77
CA SER A 398 13.35 -26.69 19.99
C SER A 398 12.96 -28.14 20.28
N SER A 399 13.90 -29.04 20.06
CA SER A 399 13.87 -30.42 20.51
C SER A 399 15.23 -30.80 21.11
N ILE A 400 15.41 -32.04 21.46
CA ILE A 400 16.65 -32.57 22.03
C ILE A 400 17.09 -33.80 21.21
N LEU A 401 18.39 -33.93 20.95
CA LEU A 401 18.95 -35.14 20.37
C LEU A 401 18.79 -36.34 21.35
N THR A 402 18.17 -37.41 20.89
CA THR A 402 18.04 -38.64 21.70
C THR A 402 19.26 -39.55 21.62
N LYS A 403 20.12 -39.34 20.58
CA LYS A 403 21.34 -40.08 20.34
C LYS A 403 22.51 -39.15 19.98
N GLU A 404 23.71 -39.61 20.31
CA GLU A 404 24.92 -39.00 19.78
C GLU A 404 24.95 -39.13 18.25
N ILE A 405 25.40 -38.07 17.57
CA ILE A 405 25.59 -38.03 16.11
C ILE A 405 27.01 -37.61 15.76
N THR A 406 27.53 -38.17 14.68
CA THR A 406 28.80 -37.76 14.07
C THR A 406 28.58 -36.65 13.06
N ASP A 407 29.65 -36.05 12.59
CA ASP A 407 29.65 -35.00 11.54
C ASP A 407 29.16 -35.48 10.17
N THR A 408 29.00 -36.80 9.99
CA THR A 408 28.59 -37.44 8.73
C THR A 408 27.19 -38.07 8.78
N ASP A 409 26.56 -38.15 9.96
CA ASP A 409 25.24 -38.77 10.12
C ASP A 409 24.18 -37.96 9.37
N ARG A 410 23.36 -38.67 8.60
CA ARG A 410 22.29 -38.07 7.78
C ARG A 410 20.87 -38.25 8.30
N ASP A 411 20.70 -39.15 9.25
CA ASP A 411 19.43 -39.32 9.94
C ASP A 411 19.61 -38.98 11.41
N ILE A 412 18.93 -37.97 11.89
CA ILE A 412 19.14 -37.41 13.23
C ILE A 412 17.90 -37.64 14.08
N GLU A 413 18.07 -38.40 15.19
CA GLU A 413 16.96 -38.75 16.06
C GLU A 413 16.73 -37.65 17.12
N ILE A 414 15.47 -37.20 17.22
CA ILE A 414 15.04 -36.11 18.10
C ILE A 414 13.90 -36.56 19.01
N GLU A 415 13.74 -35.88 20.16
CA GLU A 415 12.74 -36.24 21.17
C GLU A 415 11.31 -35.91 20.71
N SER A 416 11.13 -34.74 20.06
CA SER A 416 9.83 -34.24 19.60
C SER A 416 9.91 -33.65 18.17
N PRO A 417 8.98 -34.00 17.28
CA PRO A 417 8.86 -33.42 15.94
C PRO A 417 8.04 -32.13 15.90
N GLU A 418 7.52 -31.66 17.03
CA GLU A 418 6.46 -30.65 17.14
C GLU A 418 6.72 -29.41 16.28
N PHE A 419 7.93 -28.85 16.31
CA PHE A 419 8.31 -27.65 15.57
C PHE A 419 8.91 -27.93 14.20
N PHE A 420 9.18 -29.20 13.85
CA PHE A 420 9.91 -29.58 12.64
C PHE A 420 9.02 -30.05 11.49
N THR A 421 7.71 -30.17 11.74
CA THR A 421 6.74 -30.70 10.76
C THR A 421 6.41 -29.72 9.66
N TYR A 422 6.49 -28.41 9.92
CA TYR A 422 6.33 -27.40 8.88
C TYR A 422 7.59 -27.31 8.03
N LEU A 423 7.43 -27.62 6.76
CA LEU A 423 8.51 -27.65 5.78
C LEU A 423 8.51 -26.37 4.95
N GLY A 424 9.05 -25.30 5.52
CA GLY A 424 9.35 -24.09 4.74
C GLY A 424 10.49 -24.30 3.74
N GLU A 425 10.86 -23.29 2.99
CA GLU A 425 11.83 -23.42 1.90
C GLU A 425 13.21 -23.90 2.36
N THR A 426 13.72 -23.41 3.48
CA THR A 426 15.06 -23.76 3.97
C THR A 426 15.09 -24.86 5.00
N ARG A 427 14.12 -25.59 5.34
CA ARG A 427 14.09 -26.78 6.25
C ARG A 427 15.35 -26.95 7.09
N SER A 428 15.72 -25.95 7.87
CA SER A 428 16.99 -25.88 8.59
C SER A 428 16.80 -25.89 10.09
N ALA A 429 17.75 -26.57 10.78
CA ALA A 429 17.86 -26.59 12.22
C ALA A 429 19.28 -26.23 12.66
N LYS A 430 19.43 -25.69 13.87
CA LYS A 430 20.71 -25.30 14.44
C LYS A 430 21.03 -26.20 15.64
N ILE A 431 22.25 -26.69 15.70
CA ILE A 431 22.82 -27.37 16.87
C ILE A 431 24.15 -26.72 17.18
N GLY A 432 24.24 -26.00 18.30
CA GLY A 432 25.44 -25.26 18.64
C GLY A 432 25.83 -24.29 17.51
N THR A 433 27.00 -24.52 16.88
CA THR A 433 27.53 -23.69 15.79
C THR A 433 27.31 -24.28 14.39
N GLU A 434 26.50 -25.34 14.28
CA GLU A 434 26.19 -25.98 13.02
C GLU A 434 24.73 -25.72 12.59
N ILE A 435 24.51 -25.44 11.32
CA ILE A 435 23.20 -25.52 10.69
C ILE A 435 23.08 -26.83 9.91
N ILE A 436 22.00 -27.53 10.12
CA ILE A 436 21.68 -28.81 9.51
C ILE A 436 20.41 -28.63 8.68
N GLY A 437 20.50 -28.92 7.38
CA GLY A 437 19.33 -29.03 6.53
C GLY A 437 18.71 -30.42 6.67
N TYR A 438 17.39 -30.56 6.46
CA TYR A 438 16.72 -31.87 6.44
C TYR A 438 15.61 -31.91 5.38
N ARG A 439 15.35 -33.10 4.83
CA ARG A 439 14.34 -33.27 3.79
C ARG A 439 12.94 -33.41 4.37
N GLU A 440 12.81 -34.21 5.44
CA GLU A 440 11.53 -34.49 6.11
C GLU A 440 11.74 -34.89 7.57
N VAL A 441 10.67 -34.98 8.33
CA VAL A 441 10.66 -35.54 9.70
C VAL A 441 9.67 -36.70 9.78
N THR A 442 10.07 -37.78 10.48
CA THR A 442 9.21 -38.97 10.64
C THR A 442 8.02 -38.67 11.54
N LYS A 443 6.86 -39.24 11.23
CA LYS A 443 5.59 -39.03 11.96
C LYS A 443 5.47 -39.93 13.19
N GLU A 444 6.23 -41.03 13.27
CA GLU A 444 6.18 -42.05 14.32
C GLU A 444 7.54 -42.18 14.99
N LYS A 445 7.54 -42.62 16.23
CA LYS A 445 8.76 -42.90 17.02
C LYS A 445 9.53 -44.08 16.43
N PRO A 446 10.89 -44.02 16.44
CA PRO A 446 11.69 -42.88 16.86
C PRO A 446 11.57 -41.70 15.83
N TYR A 447 11.33 -40.48 16.32
CA TYR A 447 11.26 -39.30 15.48
C TYR A 447 12.64 -38.95 14.93
N LYS A 448 12.73 -38.76 13.63
CA LYS A 448 13.99 -38.45 12.93
C LYS A 448 13.85 -37.35 11.92
N LEU A 449 14.84 -36.47 11.84
CA LEU A 449 15.12 -35.67 10.67
C LEU A 449 15.86 -36.55 9.67
N ILE A 450 15.32 -36.64 8.44
CA ILE A 450 15.77 -37.59 7.42
C ILE A 450 16.53 -36.85 6.32
N ASP A 451 17.58 -37.53 5.82
CA ASP A 451 18.40 -37.04 4.71
C ASP A 451 19.01 -35.67 4.97
N CYS A 452 19.67 -35.56 6.13
CA CYS A 452 20.25 -34.30 6.61
C CYS A 452 21.47 -33.89 5.79
N THR A 453 21.55 -32.61 5.46
CA THR A 453 22.73 -31.94 4.95
C THR A 453 23.47 -31.31 6.12
N ARG A 454 24.71 -31.80 6.39
CA ARG A 454 25.52 -31.31 7.50
C ARG A 454 26.27 -30.05 7.08
N GLY A 455 26.47 -29.13 8.02
CA GLY A 455 27.19 -27.89 7.75
C GLY A 455 26.56 -26.99 6.69
N GLN A 456 25.23 -26.89 6.68
CA GLN A 456 24.50 -26.11 5.70
C GLN A 456 24.93 -24.64 5.72
N PHE A 457 24.92 -23.99 4.58
CA PHE A 457 25.28 -22.58 4.37
C PHE A 457 26.73 -22.22 4.75
N GLY A 458 27.64 -23.20 4.77
CA GLY A 458 29.06 -22.99 5.10
C GLY A 458 29.37 -23.00 6.58
N THR A 459 28.44 -23.43 7.44
CA THR A 459 28.75 -23.77 8.83
C THR A 459 29.56 -25.09 8.87
N LYS A 460 30.23 -25.36 9.99
CA LYS A 460 31.11 -26.52 10.10
C LYS A 460 30.38 -27.74 10.67
N PRO A 461 30.33 -28.88 9.93
CA PRO A 461 29.84 -30.14 10.49
C PRO A 461 30.61 -30.52 11.78
N SER A 462 29.90 -30.98 12.78
CA SER A 462 30.46 -31.32 14.10
C SER A 462 29.75 -32.54 14.70
N ASN A 463 30.44 -33.21 15.62
CA ASN A 463 29.84 -34.26 16.43
C ASN A 463 28.98 -33.62 17.54
N HIS A 464 27.80 -34.19 17.79
CA HIS A 464 26.89 -33.70 18.84
C HIS A 464 26.47 -34.82 19.76
N LYS A 465 26.35 -34.54 21.04
CA LYS A 465 26.01 -35.53 22.05
C LYS A 465 24.52 -35.69 22.21
N SER A 466 24.09 -36.88 22.66
CA SER A 466 22.71 -37.04 23.16
C SER A 466 22.44 -36.02 24.27
N GLY A 467 21.25 -35.45 24.27
CA GLY A 467 20.82 -34.40 25.18
C GLY A 467 21.13 -32.96 24.71
N GLU A 468 21.87 -32.76 23.60
CA GLU A 468 22.06 -31.43 23.04
C GLU A 468 20.77 -30.91 22.42
N LYS A 469 20.56 -29.58 22.55
CA LYS A 469 19.42 -28.86 22.01
C LYS A 469 19.56 -28.69 20.49
N ILE A 470 18.46 -28.94 19.78
CA ILE A 470 18.32 -28.66 18.35
C ILE A 470 17.18 -27.67 18.15
N ASP A 471 17.48 -26.54 17.53
CA ASP A 471 16.56 -25.44 17.30
C ASP A 471 16.05 -25.43 15.86
N LYS A 472 14.75 -25.42 15.63
CA LYS A 472 14.17 -25.26 14.30
C LYS A 472 14.21 -23.77 13.92
N LEU A 473 15.05 -23.40 12.96
CA LEU A 473 15.16 -22.02 12.47
C LEU A 473 13.90 -21.59 11.74
N LEU A 474 13.50 -20.32 11.94
CA LEU A 474 12.44 -19.67 11.17
C LEU A 474 13.00 -19.14 9.86
N ASN A 475 12.45 -19.62 8.76
CA ASN A 475 12.84 -19.21 7.42
C ASN A 475 11.80 -18.29 6.77
N ASN A 476 12.26 -17.46 5.87
CA ASN A 476 11.44 -16.57 5.06
C ASN A 476 11.22 -17.11 3.64
N CYS A 477 10.39 -16.44 2.87
CA CYS A 477 10.05 -16.84 1.49
C CYS A 477 11.18 -16.63 0.46
N TYR A 478 12.31 -16.02 0.85
CA TYR A 478 13.47 -15.79 0.01
C TYR A 478 14.64 -16.73 0.38
N SER A 479 14.32 -17.90 0.91
CA SER A 479 15.31 -18.92 1.29
C SER A 479 16.34 -18.48 2.33
N GLY A 480 15.99 -17.46 3.13
CA GLY A 480 16.78 -16.96 4.26
C GLY A 480 16.10 -17.23 5.61
N PHE A 481 16.59 -16.56 6.64
CA PHE A 481 16.07 -16.65 7.99
C PHE A 481 15.46 -15.35 8.47
N PHE A 482 14.65 -15.42 9.51
CA PHE A 482 14.20 -14.25 10.24
C PHE A 482 15.12 -13.97 11.44
N PRO A 483 15.34 -12.69 11.78
CA PRO A 483 15.94 -12.32 13.08
C PRO A 483 14.93 -12.56 14.21
N ASN A 484 15.42 -12.80 15.43
CA ASN A 484 14.59 -12.65 16.62
C ASN A 484 14.28 -11.17 16.91
N LEU A 485 13.55 -10.89 17.98
CA LEU A 485 13.12 -9.52 18.30
C LEU A 485 14.32 -8.57 18.54
N GLU A 486 15.35 -9.04 19.23
CA GLU A 486 16.55 -8.24 19.54
C GLU A 486 17.36 -7.92 18.27
N LEU A 487 17.61 -8.94 17.46
CA LEU A 487 18.36 -8.75 16.21
C LEU A 487 17.60 -7.89 15.20
N SER A 488 16.27 -7.98 15.19
CA SER A 488 15.42 -7.09 14.40
C SER A 488 15.64 -5.61 14.76
N ASN A 489 15.78 -5.31 16.07
CA ASN A 489 16.09 -3.96 16.54
C ASN A 489 17.49 -3.49 16.08
N VAL A 490 18.47 -4.39 16.09
CA VAL A 490 19.82 -4.11 15.56
C VAL A 490 19.77 -3.78 14.07
N TYR A 491 18.92 -4.48 13.30
CA TYR A 491 18.71 -4.16 11.89
C TYR A 491 18.14 -2.75 11.67
N GLY A 492 17.15 -2.34 12.49
CA GLY A 492 16.62 -0.99 12.44
C GLY A 492 17.71 0.06 12.67
N GLN A 493 18.54 -0.12 13.71
CA GLN A 493 19.67 0.79 14.01
C GLN A 493 20.68 0.82 12.86
N ARG A 494 21.07 -0.35 12.33
CA ARG A 494 22.05 -0.45 11.23
C ARG A 494 21.56 0.25 9.95
N LEU A 495 20.30 0.09 9.58
CA LEU A 495 19.72 0.78 8.42
C LEU A 495 19.70 2.30 8.62
N ALA A 496 19.47 2.79 9.85
CA ALA A 496 19.59 4.21 10.15
C ALA A 496 21.04 4.70 10.02
N GLU A 497 22.02 3.95 10.50
CA GLU A 497 23.44 4.26 10.34
C GLU A 497 23.82 4.38 8.87
N VAL A 498 23.37 3.45 8.02
CA VAL A 498 23.61 3.54 6.57
C VAL A 498 23.02 4.83 6.00
N CYS A 499 21.81 5.23 6.40
CA CYS A 499 21.22 6.49 5.96
C CYS A 499 22.07 7.71 6.41
N ASN A 500 22.50 7.73 7.67
CA ASN A 500 23.31 8.82 8.23
C ASN A 500 24.66 8.94 7.51
N GLU A 501 25.33 7.81 7.27
CA GLU A 501 26.65 7.74 6.62
C GLU A 501 26.61 8.15 5.15
N THR A 502 25.57 7.72 4.42
CA THR A 502 25.49 7.85 2.97
C THR A 502 24.71 9.07 2.48
N GLY A 503 23.93 9.71 3.35
CA GLY A 503 23.03 10.81 2.95
C GLY A 503 21.83 10.36 2.13
N ILE A 504 21.47 9.07 2.16
CA ILE A 504 20.24 8.55 1.56
C ILE A 504 19.05 9.24 2.19
N GLY A 505 18.14 9.74 1.38
CA GLY A 505 16.98 10.54 1.78
C GLY A 505 15.63 9.83 1.70
N LEU A 506 15.59 8.56 1.22
CA LEU A 506 14.43 7.69 1.28
C LEU A 506 14.84 6.28 1.64
N MET A 507 14.12 5.66 2.58
CA MET A 507 14.19 4.22 2.87
C MET A 507 12.84 3.57 2.54
N ASP A 508 12.89 2.55 1.68
CA ASP A 508 11.74 1.73 1.32
C ASP A 508 11.86 0.36 1.99
N PHE A 509 10.96 0.11 2.95
CA PHE A 509 10.95 -1.08 3.78
C PHE A 509 10.06 -2.15 3.17
N ASP A 510 10.65 -3.09 2.43
CA ASP A 510 9.98 -4.32 2.01
C ASP A 510 10.36 -5.51 2.89
N GLY A 511 9.67 -6.65 2.71
CA GLY A 511 9.86 -7.81 3.57
C GLY A 511 9.57 -7.52 5.05
N TYR A 512 8.73 -6.54 5.29
CA TYR A 512 8.36 -6.07 6.61
C TYR A 512 7.10 -6.78 7.09
N TYR A 513 7.28 -8.00 7.63
CA TYR A 513 6.18 -8.85 8.11
C TYR A 513 5.73 -8.51 9.54
N GLY A 514 6.14 -7.37 10.05
CA GLY A 514 5.88 -7.01 11.43
C GLY A 514 6.55 -7.98 12.40
N GLY A 515 5.99 -8.13 13.57
CA GLY A 515 6.41 -9.13 14.52
C GLY A 515 5.78 -10.51 14.30
N SER A 516 5.06 -10.74 13.20
CA SER A 516 4.39 -12.01 12.89
C SER A 516 5.34 -13.21 12.90
N PRO A 517 6.54 -13.14 12.29
CA PRO A 517 7.48 -14.26 12.30
C PRO A 517 7.95 -14.66 13.71
N THR A 518 8.04 -13.72 14.63
CA THR A 518 8.44 -13.97 16.02
C THR A 518 7.25 -14.10 16.97
N GLY A 519 6.03 -13.87 16.48
CA GLY A 519 4.79 -13.87 17.24
C GLY A 519 4.55 -12.64 18.13
N HIS A 520 5.42 -11.62 18.04
CA HIS A 520 5.25 -10.36 18.80
C HIS A 520 4.37 -9.32 18.11
N GLY A 521 3.84 -9.63 16.94
CA GLY A 521 2.86 -8.83 16.21
C GLY A 521 3.30 -7.40 15.92
N CYS A 522 2.34 -6.48 15.99
CA CYS A 522 2.56 -5.06 15.75
C CYS A 522 3.54 -4.42 16.75
N MET A 523 3.68 -4.95 17.96
CA MET A 523 4.67 -4.48 18.91
C MET A 523 6.10 -4.70 18.39
N GLY A 524 6.42 -5.89 17.91
CA GLY A 524 7.75 -6.19 17.37
C GLY A 524 8.10 -5.34 16.15
N ALA A 525 7.11 -5.11 15.30
CA ALA A 525 7.24 -4.22 14.16
C ALA A 525 7.48 -2.76 14.59
N SER A 526 6.72 -2.28 15.55
CA SER A 526 6.86 -0.92 16.08
C SER A 526 8.22 -0.70 16.73
N MET A 527 8.75 -1.72 17.42
CA MET A 527 10.10 -1.68 18.00
C MET A 527 11.17 -1.43 16.94
N PHE A 528 11.14 -2.20 15.84
CA PHE A 528 12.08 -2.01 14.73
C PHE A 528 12.04 -0.58 14.17
N LEU A 529 10.84 -0.09 13.83
CA LEU A 529 10.68 1.27 13.27
C LEU A 529 11.12 2.36 14.25
N LYS A 530 10.82 2.17 15.54
CA LYS A 530 11.27 3.10 16.58
C LYS A 530 12.79 3.14 16.64
N GLN A 531 13.48 2.00 16.63
CA GLN A 531 14.94 1.94 16.65
C GLN A 531 15.53 2.64 15.43
N TRP A 532 14.97 2.41 14.25
CA TRP A 532 15.39 3.10 13.03
C TRP A 532 15.20 4.62 13.15
N PHE A 533 14.00 5.05 13.49
CA PHE A 533 13.65 6.48 13.54
C PHE A 533 14.45 7.22 14.61
N ASP A 534 14.60 6.65 15.80
CA ASP A 534 15.34 7.29 16.90
C ASP A 534 16.83 7.44 16.58
N LYS A 535 17.40 6.47 15.85
CA LYS A 535 18.83 6.44 15.50
C LYS A 535 19.20 7.39 14.34
N LEU A 536 18.24 7.86 13.56
CA LEU A 536 18.50 8.85 12.51
C LEU A 536 19.03 10.15 13.11
N ASP A 537 20.12 10.69 12.56
CA ASP A 537 20.69 11.97 12.96
C ASP A 537 19.75 13.13 12.59
N GLU A 538 19.24 13.11 11.36
CA GLU A 538 18.24 14.06 10.88
C GLU A 538 16.93 13.33 10.56
N LYS A 539 15.80 13.87 11.05
CA LYS A 539 14.46 13.32 10.79
C LYS A 539 13.89 13.74 9.42
N ASN A 540 14.71 14.33 8.55
CA ASN A 540 14.38 14.73 7.17
C ASN A 540 14.49 13.54 6.21
N MET A 541 13.78 12.47 6.52
CA MET A 541 13.85 11.20 5.79
C MET A 541 12.46 10.83 5.27
N ILE A 542 12.38 10.61 3.96
CA ILE A 542 11.21 9.98 3.37
C ILE A 542 11.27 8.49 3.70
N SER A 543 10.17 7.93 4.17
CA SER A 543 10.06 6.49 4.39
C SER A 543 8.76 5.96 3.83
N CYS A 544 8.82 4.78 3.29
CA CYS A 544 7.68 4.05 2.76
C CYS A 544 7.90 2.55 2.95
N GLY A 545 6.89 1.77 2.67
CA GLY A 545 6.97 0.31 2.77
C GLY A 545 5.60 -0.33 2.58
N SER A 546 5.58 -1.66 2.66
CA SER A 546 4.38 -2.48 2.64
C SER A 546 3.85 -2.75 4.06
N SER A 547 2.73 -3.46 4.21
CA SER A 547 2.17 -3.95 5.47
C SER A 547 1.93 -2.86 6.53
N PRO A 548 1.00 -1.92 6.29
CA PRO A 548 0.73 -0.82 7.20
C PRO A 548 0.06 -1.29 8.50
N PHE A 549 0.46 -0.70 9.63
CA PHE A 549 -0.18 -0.81 10.95
C PHE A 549 -0.10 0.53 11.68
N HIS A 550 -0.73 0.67 12.85
CA HIS A 550 -0.96 1.96 13.47
C HIS A 550 0.31 2.79 13.72
N TYR A 551 1.33 2.22 14.38
CA TYR A 551 2.58 2.95 14.67
C TYR A 551 3.33 3.37 13.40
N TRP A 552 3.29 2.56 12.36
CA TRP A 552 3.81 2.82 11.03
C TRP A 552 3.27 4.14 10.44
N TRP A 553 1.98 4.44 10.67
CA TRP A 553 1.33 5.64 10.18
C TRP A 553 2.06 6.92 10.59
N HIS A 554 2.62 6.99 11.81
CA HIS A 554 3.34 8.17 12.32
C HIS A 554 4.69 8.40 11.63
N ILE A 555 5.30 7.37 11.05
CA ILE A 555 6.65 7.42 10.48
C ILE A 555 6.62 7.53 8.97
N TYR A 556 5.79 6.75 8.28
CA TYR A 556 5.83 6.66 6.83
C TYR A 556 5.20 7.87 6.15
N SER A 557 5.89 8.34 5.11
CA SER A 557 5.40 9.39 4.23
C SER A 557 4.24 8.90 3.38
N PHE A 558 4.34 7.68 2.85
CA PHE A 558 3.32 7.02 2.04
C PHE A 558 3.51 5.50 2.07
N MET A 559 2.52 4.77 1.63
CA MET A 559 2.63 3.33 1.42
C MET A 559 3.22 3.05 0.04
N ASN A 560 4.28 2.23 -0.04
CA ASN A 560 4.84 1.77 -1.31
C ASN A 560 4.31 0.38 -1.62
N TRP A 561 3.64 0.24 -2.79
CA TRP A 561 2.95 -0.99 -3.09
C TRP A 561 2.51 -1.05 -4.56
N GLY A 562 2.38 -2.27 -5.12
CA GLY A 562 1.81 -2.51 -6.43
C GLY A 562 2.83 -2.60 -7.57
N GLU A 563 3.64 -3.64 -7.56
CA GLU A 563 4.64 -3.94 -8.58
C GLU A 563 4.01 -4.16 -9.96
N PRO A 564 4.70 -3.87 -11.06
CA PRO A 564 4.19 -4.01 -12.42
C PRO A 564 4.39 -5.44 -12.96
N TRP A 565 3.89 -6.44 -12.26
CA TRP A 565 4.21 -7.84 -12.54
C TRP A 565 3.56 -8.42 -13.79
N TYR A 566 2.42 -7.87 -14.27
CA TYR A 566 1.51 -8.69 -15.05
C TYR A 566 1.22 -8.25 -16.45
N ASP A 567 1.20 -6.98 -16.77
CA ASP A 567 0.80 -6.55 -18.11
C ASP A 567 1.17 -5.09 -18.36
N ASN A 568 0.73 -4.57 -19.52
CA ASN A 568 0.92 -3.16 -19.82
C ASN A 568 0.13 -2.26 -18.83
N LEU A 569 0.39 -0.96 -18.90
CA LEU A 569 -0.08 0.01 -17.91
C LEU A 569 -1.59 0.01 -17.68
N ARG A 570 -2.39 -0.22 -18.74
CA ARG A 570 -3.85 -0.17 -18.70
C ARG A 570 -4.48 -1.46 -18.20
N GLN A 571 -3.76 -2.57 -18.17
CA GLN A 571 -4.23 -3.88 -17.73
C GLN A 571 -3.64 -4.31 -16.39
N SER A 572 -2.63 -3.59 -15.88
CA SER A 572 -1.93 -3.98 -14.66
C SER A 572 -2.72 -3.61 -13.41
N GLN A 573 -3.50 -4.53 -12.88
CA GLN A 573 -4.15 -4.44 -11.56
C GLN A 573 -4.98 -3.14 -11.35
N VAL A 574 -5.71 -2.69 -12.36
CA VAL A 574 -6.37 -1.38 -12.36
C VAL A 574 -7.37 -1.24 -11.20
N ASN A 575 -8.28 -2.19 -11.03
CA ASN A 575 -9.29 -2.15 -9.96
C ASN A 575 -8.65 -2.17 -8.58
N TYR A 576 -7.59 -2.97 -8.40
CA TYR A 576 -6.87 -3.05 -7.14
C TYR A 576 -6.16 -1.71 -6.81
N ARG A 577 -5.55 -1.07 -7.80
CA ARG A 577 -4.93 0.26 -7.65
C ARG A 577 -5.95 1.33 -7.29
N LEU A 578 -7.15 1.27 -7.89
CA LEU A 578 -8.26 2.19 -7.59
C LEU A 578 -8.87 1.93 -6.21
N GLU A 579 -9.00 0.68 -5.79
CA GLU A 579 -9.48 0.34 -4.44
C GLU A 579 -8.51 0.84 -3.36
N ASN A 580 -7.20 0.79 -3.62
CA ASN A 580 -6.23 1.33 -2.69
C ASN A 580 -6.35 2.85 -2.48
N GLN A 581 -6.82 3.62 -3.46
CA GLN A 581 -7.04 5.05 -3.24
C GLN A 581 -8.09 5.31 -2.15
N ARG A 582 -9.11 4.45 -2.04
CA ARG A 582 -10.10 4.50 -0.96
C ARG A 582 -9.50 4.13 0.39
N TYR A 583 -8.61 3.13 0.40
CA TYR A 583 -7.86 2.78 1.62
C TYR A 583 -7.02 3.98 2.10
N PHE A 584 -6.30 4.64 1.21
CA PHE A 584 -5.49 5.81 1.55
C PHE A 584 -6.35 6.97 2.06
N GLU A 585 -7.45 7.27 1.39
CA GLU A 585 -8.35 8.35 1.79
C GLU A 585 -8.93 8.13 3.19
N ARG A 586 -9.48 6.92 3.48
CA ARG A 586 -10.08 6.66 4.80
C ARG A 586 -9.06 6.62 5.92
N ASN A 587 -7.78 6.32 5.61
CA ASN A 587 -6.69 6.28 6.57
C ASN A 587 -5.88 7.59 6.66
N LEU A 588 -6.34 8.69 6.05
CA LEU A 588 -5.63 9.97 6.06
C LEU A 588 -4.18 9.84 5.54
N MET A 589 -4.02 9.07 4.46
CA MET A 589 -2.75 8.81 3.80
C MET A 589 -2.76 9.38 2.39
N PRO A 590 -1.60 9.80 1.86
CA PRO A 590 -1.51 10.22 0.46
C PRO A 590 -1.76 9.05 -0.49
N GLY A 591 -2.40 9.34 -1.63
CA GLY A 591 -2.65 8.34 -2.66
C GLY A 591 -1.36 7.77 -3.27
N MET A 592 -1.37 6.48 -3.62
CA MET A 592 -0.29 5.78 -4.31
C MET A 592 -0.87 4.86 -5.37
N LEU A 593 -0.49 5.06 -6.64
CA LEU A 593 -0.94 4.20 -7.75
C LEU A 593 -0.11 2.92 -7.88
N GLY A 594 1.02 2.84 -7.19
CA GLY A 594 1.93 1.69 -7.26
C GLY A 594 3.04 1.86 -8.29
N TRP A 595 3.67 0.75 -8.66
CA TRP A 595 4.81 0.72 -9.55
C TRP A 595 4.39 0.47 -10.99
N PHE A 596 5.09 1.12 -11.92
CA PHE A 596 4.92 0.93 -13.34
C PHE A 596 6.29 0.83 -14.00
N LYS A 597 6.39 0.12 -15.13
CA LYS A 597 7.62 0.03 -15.89
C LYS A 597 7.51 0.84 -17.18
N LEU A 598 8.53 1.62 -17.50
CA LEU A 598 8.61 2.35 -18.76
C LEU A 598 9.24 1.44 -19.83
N GLU A 599 8.40 0.99 -20.76
CA GLU A 599 8.84 0.09 -21.84
C GLU A 599 9.34 0.87 -23.06
N GLN A 600 10.34 0.31 -23.74
CA GLN A 600 10.93 0.92 -24.94
C GLN A 600 9.96 1.09 -26.12
N THR A 601 8.76 0.54 -26.05
CA THR A 601 7.74 0.59 -27.11
C THR A 601 6.58 1.52 -26.80
N TYR A 602 6.58 2.17 -25.64
CA TYR A 602 5.48 3.04 -25.20
C TYR A 602 5.39 4.32 -26.01
N ARG A 603 4.15 4.83 -26.07
CA ARG A 603 3.77 6.11 -26.70
C ARG A 603 3.38 7.13 -25.62
N PRO A 604 3.30 8.42 -25.96
CA PRO A 604 2.82 9.43 -25.01
C PRO A 604 1.47 9.08 -24.37
N GLU A 605 0.51 8.53 -25.12
CA GLU A 605 -0.82 8.16 -24.62
C GLU A 605 -0.77 7.09 -23.52
N ASP A 606 0.22 6.19 -23.59
CA ASP A 606 0.39 5.16 -22.56
C ASP A 606 0.82 5.80 -21.23
N ILE A 607 1.72 6.76 -21.27
CA ILE A 607 2.16 7.52 -20.11
C ILE A 607 1.08 8.49 -19.63
N GLU A 608 0.40 9.18 -20.52
CA GLU A 608 -0.67 10.13 -20.15
C GLU A 608 -1.84 9.44 -19.45
N TRP A 609 -2.09 8.17 -19.75
CA TRP A 609 -3.08 7.37 -19.01
C TRP A 609 -2.77 7.29 -17.51
N ILE A 610 -1.51 6.97 -17.13
CA ILE A 610 -1.08 6.96 -15.70
C ILE A 610 -1.15 8.36 -15.13
N GLN A 611 -0.64 9.35 -15.87
CA GLN A 611 -0.54 10.74 -15.43
C GLN A 611 -1.91 11.33 -15.08
N ALA A 612 -2.91 11.05 -15.91
CA ALA A 612 -4.28 11.49 -15.66
C ALA A 612 -4.83 10.91 -14.35
N ARG A 613 -4.56 9.64 -14.03
CA ARG A 613 -4.97 9.01 -12.74
C ARG A 613 -4.18 9.60 -11.58
N SER A 614 -2.87 9.80 -11.74
CA SER A 614 -2.04 10.46 -10.74
C SER A 614 -2.60 11.85 -10.40
N ALA A 615 -2.92 12.65 -11.40
CA ALA A 615 -3.49 13.99 -11.21
C ALA A 615 -4.91 13.93 -10.60
N ALA A 616 -5.74 12.96 -11.00
CA ALA A 616 -7.11 12.80 -10.51
C ALA A 616 -7.18 12.48 -9.02
N PHE A 617 -6.36 11.54 -8.57
CA PHE A 617 -6.32 11.10 -7.17
C PHE A 617 -5.32 11.89 -6.32
N ASP A 618 -4.60 12.82 -6.91
CA ASP A 618 -3.42 13.44 -6.30
C ASP A 618 -2.45 12.39 -5.73
N ALA A 619 -2.26 11.32 -6.49
CA ALA A 619 -1.53 10.14 -6.07
C ALA A 619 -0.13 10.09 -6.68
N GLY A 620 0.85 9.71 -5.87
CA GLY A 620 2.18 9.36 -6.35
C GLY A 620 2.19 8.04 -7.12
N TYR A 621 3.31 7.76 -7.75
CA TYR A 621 3.61 6.48 -8.38
C TYR A 621 5.12 6.31 -8.51
N LEU A 622 5.58 5.08 -8.65
CA LEU A 622 6.96 4.76 -8.98
C LEU A 622 7.04 4.33 -10.43
N LEU A 623 7.99 4.91 -11.18
CA LEU A 623 8.26 4.54 -12.57
C LEU A 623 9.64 3.84 -12.65
N ARG A 624 9.65 2.55 -12.98
CA ARG A 624 10.89 1.79 -13.24
C ARG A 624 11.45 2.19 -14.60
N VAL A 625 12.70 2.60 -14.63
CA VAL A 625 13.39 3.10 -15.84
C VAL A 625 14.80 2.51 -15.90
N ASP A 626 15.22 2.06 -17.07
CA ASP A 626 16.58 1.65 -17.37
C ASP A 626 17.05 2.27 -18.70
N GLU A 627 18.26 1.97 -19.14
CA GLU A 627 18.80 2.49 -20.39
C GLU A 627 18.05 2.00 -21.64
N SER A 628 17.11 1.07 -21.54
CA SER A 628 16.29 0.65 -22.67
C SER A 628 15.41 1.78 -23.22
N VAL A 629 15.10 2.78 -22.38
CA VAL A 629 14.37 4.00 -22.79
C VAL A 629 15.11 4.76 -23.90
N GLU A 630 16.45 4.66 -23.97
CA GLU A 630 17.24 5.24 -25.07
C GLU A 630 16.92 4.62 -26.43
N LYS A 631 16.34 3.43 -26.42
CA LYS A 631 15.90 2.74 -27.65
C LYS A 631 14.51 3.16 -28.11
N ASN A 632 13.82 4.05 -27.37
CA ASN A 632 12.53 4.57 -27.77
C ASN A 632 12.69 5.91 -28.54
N GLY A 633 12.31 5.94 -29.80
CA GLY A 633 12.37 7.14 -30.64
C GLY A 633 11.46 8.29 -30.19
N LEU A 634 10.50 8.01 -29.29
CA LEU A 634 9.60 8.99 -28.68
C LEU A 634 10.02 9.37 -27.25
N LYS A 635 11.21 8.97 -26.76
CA LYS A 635 11.70 9.21 -25.39
C LYS A 635 11.46 10.66 -24.93
N SER A 636 11.82 11.63 -25.75
CA SER A 636 11.67 13.06 -25.38
C SER A 636 10.21 13.44 -25.17
N GLN A 637 9.30 12.88 -25.97
CA GLN A 637 7.85 13.12 -25.83
C GLN A 637 7.28 12.44 -24.60
N LEU A 638 7.76 11.23 -24.26
CA LEU A 638 7.39 10.53 -23.02
C LEU A 638 7.81 11.34 -21.78
N PHE A 639 9.05 11.82 -21.74
CA PHE A 639 9.57 12.60 -20.60
C PHE A 639 8.88 13.96 -20.49
N GLU A 640 8.58 14.62 -21.60
CA GLU A 640 7.82 15.88 -21.61
C GLU A 640 6.38 15.68 -21.13
N ALA A 641 5.72 14.59 -21.52
CA ALA A 641 4.39 14.25 -21.01
C ALA A 641 4.44 14.04 -19.49
N ILE A 642 5.39 13.25 -18.96
CA ILE A 642 5.57 13.06 -17.52
C ILE A 642 5.77 14.41 -16.83
N ARG A 643 6.70 15.24 -17.31
CA ARG A 643 7.00 16.56 -16.75
C ARG A 643 5.76 17.44 -16.69
N SER A 644 5.07 17.60 -17.82
CA SER A 644 3.92 18.50 -17.94
C SER A 644 2.78 18.10 -17.01
N TRP A 645 2.49 16.82 -16.93
CA TRP A 645 1.46 16.31 -16.04
C TRP A 645 1.82 16.43 -14.55
N GLN A 646 3.09 16.20 -14.18
CA GLN A 646 3.54 16.40 -12.79
C GLN A 646 3.47 17.89 -12.39
N GLU A 647 3.84 18.80 -13.27
CA GLU A 647 3.67 20.24 -13.04
C GLU A 647 2.20 20.61 -12.86
N LEU A 648 1.30 20.09 -13.71
CA LEU A 648 -0.15 20.31 -13.55
C LEU A 648 -0.67 19.74 -12.24
N ARG A 649 -0.31 18.50 -11.90
CA ARG A 649 -0.70 17.88 -10.62
C ARG A 649 -0.29 18.75 -9.43
N ASN A 650 0.98 19.16 -9.39
CA ASN A 650 1.54 19.96 -8.30
C ASN A 650 1.01 21.40 -8.26
N SER A 651 0.40 21.90 -9.35
CA SER A 651 -0.24 23.23 -9.38
C SER A 651 -1.58 23.26 -8.63
N HIS A 652 -2.20 22.11 -8.37
CA HIS A 652 -3.55 21.96 -7.79
C HIS A 652 -4.66 22.75 -8.55
N LEU A 653 -4.46 23.04 -9.83
CA LEU A 653 -5.41 23.83 -10.63
C LEU A 653 -6.56 23.01 -11.23
N LEU A 654 -6.51 21.69 -11.16
CA LEU A 654 -7.59 20.83 -11.67
C LEU A 654 -8.87 21.01 -10.85
N THR A 655 -9.97 21.20 -11.56
CA THR A 655 -11.31 21.23 -10.94
C THR A 655 -11.76 19.84 -10.50
N ASN A 656 -12.69 19.77 -9.55
CA ASN A 656 -13.28 18.49 -9.14
C ASN A 656 -13.92 17.74 -10.31
N SER A 657 -14.59 18.44 -11.23
CA SER A 657 -15.20 17.83 -12.41
C SER A 657 -14.16 17.17 -13.33
N GLN A 658 -13.01 17.82 -13.56
CA GLN A 658 -11.91 17.25 -14.33
C GLN A 658 -11.31 16.03 -13.62
N ARG A 659 -11.08 16.12 -12.32
CA ARG A 659 -10.58 14.99 -11.52
C ARG A 659 -11.52 13.79 -11.59
N GLU A 660 -12.83 13.98 -11.41
CA GLU A 660 -13.80 12.87 -11.49
C GLU A 660 -13.81 12.17 -12.86
N LYS A 661 -13.73 12.93 -13.96
CA LYS A 661 -13.61 12.34 -15.30
C LYS A 661 -12.32 11.50 -15.45
N MET A 662 -11.19 11.97 -14.88
CA MET A 662 -9.89 11.31 -14.98
C MET A 662 -9.78 10.07 -14.09
N LYS A 663 -10.63 9.93 -13.05
CA LYS A 663 -10.66 8.74 -12.19
C LYS A 663 -11.14 7.51 -12.94
N ASP A 664 -11.99 7.65 -13.94
CA ASP A 664 -12.46 6.53 -14.75
C ASP A 664 -11.32 6.02 -15.66
N PRO A 665 -10.88 4.75 -15.50
CA PRO A 665 -9.78 4.20 -16.28
C PRO A 665 -10.07 4.05 -17.77
N LYS A 666 -11.34 4.17 -18.18
CA LYS A 666 -11.77 4.11 -19.58
C LYS A 666 -11.55 5.42 -20.33
N ASN A 667 -11.42 6.52 -19.62
CA ASN A 667 -11.23 7.83 -20.22
C ASN A 667 -9.75 8.11 -20.50
N GLU A 668 -9.46 8.57 -21.67
CA GLU A 668 -8.12 8.95 -22.13
C GLU A 668 -8.01 10.47 -22.23
N PHE A 669 -6.82 10.99 -21.98
CA PHE A 669 -6.56 12.44 -21.98
C PHE A 669 -5.23 12.76 -22.66
N HIS A 670 -5.14 13.96 -23.20
CA HIS A 670 -3.90 14.55 -23.69
C HIS A 670 -3.69 15.91 -23.05
N LEU A 671 -2.45 16.20 -22.64
CA LEU A 671 -2.07 17.48 -22.04
C LEU A 671 -1.02 18.19 -22.89
N GLU A 672 -1.32 19.42 -23.27
CA GLU A 672 -0.39 20.29 -23.97
C GLU A 672 0.01 21.45 -23.05
N LYS A 673 1.30 21.58 -22.73
CA LYS A 673 1.80 22.73 -21.96
C LYS A 673 1.87 23.95 -22.86
N THR A 674 1.26 25.06 -22.45
CA THR A 674 1.17 26.30 -23.23
C THR A 674 1.96 27.47 -22.65
N GLY A 675 2.39 27.34 -21.39
CA GLY A 675 3.19 28.35 -20.69
C GLY A 675 3.75 27.84 -19.37
N SER A 676 4.37 28.70 -18.60
CA SER A 676 5.00 28.31 -17.31
C SER A 676 4.00 27.72 -16.29
N ASN A 677 2.75 28.20 -16.31
CA ASN A 677 1.68 27.75 -15.42
C ASN A 677 0.34 27.67 -16.16
N SER A 678 0.38 27.13 -17.39
CA SER A 678 -0.80 27.03 -18.22
C SER A 678 -0.73 25.82 -19.16
N TRP A 679 -1.88 25.16 -19.31
CA TRP A 679 -2.04 23.94 -20.11
C TRP A 679 -3.36 23.95 -20.86
N ASN A 680 -3.41 23.19 -21.95
CA ASN A 680 -4.63 22.77 -22.61
C ASN A 680 -4.83 21.28 -22.32
N LEU A 681 -5.97 20.92 -21.77
CA LEU A 681 -6.39 19.54 -21.54
C LEU A 681 -7.40 19.14 -22.60
N TYR A 682 -7.24 17.95 -23.16
CA TYR A 682 -8.14 17.35 -24.15
C TYR A 682 -8.57 15.96 -23.69
N GLU A 683 -9.84 15.65 -23.80
CA GLU A 683 -10.28 14.26 -23.79
C GLU A 683 -9.86 13.58 -25.09
N LEU A 684 -9.53 12.29 -25.05
CA LEU A 684 -9.18 11.51 -26.25
C LEU A 684 -10.25 10.47 -26.51
N THR A 685 -10.55 10.26 -27.79
CA THR A 685 -11.21 9.04 -28.26
C THR A 685 -10.21 8.21 -29.04
N LEU A 686 -9.97 6.97 -28.56
CA LEU A 686 -9.14 5.98 -29.22
C LEU A 686 -10.00 4.80 -29.65
N GLN A 687 -9.84 4.33 -30.88
CA GLN A 687 -10.48 3.11 -31.39
C GLN A 687 -9.43 2.18 -31.98
N SER A 688 -9.12 1.14 -31.25
CA SER A 688 -8.14 0.10 -31.63
C SER A 688 -8.79 -1.08 -32.37
N ASN A 689 -7.97 -2.07 -32.74
CA ASN A 689 -8.37 -3.34 -33.38
C ASN A 689 -9.01 -3.17 -34.78
N ASN A 690 -8.58 -2.17 -35.53
CA ASN A 690 -9.00 -2.00 -36.93
C ASN A 690 -8.03 -2.74 -37.84
N VAL A 691 -8.20 -4.07 -37.95
CA VAL A 691 -7.24 -4.96 -38.60
C VAL A 691 -7.53 -5.13 -40.10
N HIS A 692 -6.55 -4.78 -40.93
CA HIS A 692 -6.56 -5.07 -42.37
C HIS A 692 -5.53 -6.17 -42.66
N LYS A 693 -5.99 -7.28 -43.29
CA LYS A 693 -5.18 -8.44 -43.61
C LYS A 693 -5.55 -9.01 -44.99
N TYR A 694 -4.65 -9.82 -45.53
CA TYR A 694 -4.92 -10.54 -46.74
C TYR A 694 -6.16 -11.43 -46.59
N ARG A 695 -7.00 -11.46 -47.63
CA ARG A 695 -8.07 -12.44 -47.82
C ARG A 695 -8.18 -12.76 -49.29
N GLN A 696 -8.56 -13.95 -49.62
CA GLN A 696 -8.85 -14.31 -51.00
C GLN A 696 -10.09 -13.52 -51.47
N VAL A 697 -9.99 -12.88 -52.61
CA VAL A 697 -11.08 -12.09 -53.20
C VAL A 697 -11.42 -12.66 -54.55
N GLN A 698 -12.62 -12.38 -55.05
CA GLN A 698 -13.01 -12.77 -56.41
C GLN A 698 -12.32 -11.84 -57.44
N THR A 699 -12.21 -12.34 -58.69
CA THR A 699 -11.61 -11.55 -59.77
C THR A 699 -12.39 -10.24 -59.94
N GLY A 700 -11.69 -9.13 -59.80
CA GLY A 700 -12.28 -7.77 -59.86
C GLY A 700 -12.80 -7.22 -58.56
N GLU A 701 -12.81 -8.03 -57.46
CA GLU A 701 -13.15 -7.52 -56.15
C GLU A 701 -11.92 -6.84 -55.51
N PRO A 702 -12.03 -5.61 -54.99
CA PRO A 702 -10.93 -4.95 -54.32
C PRO A 702 -10.67 -5.56 -52.95
N LEU A 703 -9.40 -5.83 -52.62
CA LEU A 703 -8.99 -6.28 -51.31
C LEU A 703 -8.94 -5.08 -50.34
N LEU A 704 -10.06 -4.79 -49.68
CA LEU A 704 -10.17 -3.67 -48.75
C LEU A 704 -10.92 -4.11 -47.47
N SER A 705 -10.58 -3.46 -46.34
CA SER A 705 -11.32 -3.56 -45.08
C SER A 705 -12.05 -2.25 -44.80
N LYS A 706 -13.25 -2.34 -44.23
CA LYS A 706 -14.08 -1.18 -43.91
C LYS A 706 -14.25 -1.10 -42.37
N PHE A 707 -14.08 0.10 -41.84
CA PHE A 707 -14.26 0.41 -40.44
C PHE A 707 -15.15 1.64 -40.30
N VAL A 708 -15.70 1.86 -39.13
CA VAL A 708 -16.43 3.09 -38.77
C VAL A 708 -15.74 3.66 -37.55
N PHE A 709 -15.31 4.90 -37.65
CA PHE A 709 -14.80 5.66 -36.53
C PHE A 709 -15.80 6.75 -36.16
N ASP A 710 -16.22 6.77 -34.87
CA ASP A 710 -17.12 7.80 -34.38
C ASP A 710 -16.27 8.89 -33.68
N ASN A 711 -16.23 10.07 -34.33
CA ASN A 711 -15.60 11.26 -33.75
C ASN A 711 -16.67 12.08 -33.03
N PRO A 712 -16.74 12.07 -31.69
CA PRO A 712 -17.74 12.81 -30.94
C PRO A 712 -17.52 14.35 -30.98
N TYR A 713 -16.36 14.78 -31.48
CA TYR A 713 -15.90 16.16 -31.42
C TYR A 713 -16.04 16.87 -32.78
N ASP A 714 -15.61 18.12 -32.84
CA ASP A 714 -15.66 18.88 -34.09
C ASP A 714 -14.68 18.33 -35.14
N ASN A 715 -14.85 18.78 -36.39
CA ASN A 715 -14.00 18.35 -37.51
C ASN A 715 -12.53 18.63 -37.19
N GLN A 716 -11.67 17.68 -37.44
CA GLN A 716 -10.24 17.77 -37.09
C GLN A 716 -9.37 16.94 -38.06
N PRO A 717 -8.09 17.26 -38.20
CA PRO A 717 -7.16 16.44 -39.00
C PRO A 717 -7.12 14.99 -38.54
N VAL A 718 -6.98 14.07 -39.47
CA VAL A 718 -6.94 12.63 -39.18
C VAL A 718 -5.68 12.30 -38.45
N GLN A 719 -5.85 11.76 -37.22
CA GLN A 719 -4.77 11.20 -36.41
C GLN A 719 -4.98 9.69 -36.24
N PHE A 720 -3.92 8.92 -36.30
CA PHE A 720 -3.96 7.48 -36.11
C PHE A 720 -2.58 6.93 -35.78
N TYR A 721 -2.57 5.74 -35.16
CA TYR A 721 -1.42 4.85 -35.08
C TYR A 721 -1.67 3.59 -35.91
N GLY A 722 -0.61 2.99 -36.45
CA GLY A 722 -0.68 1.72 -37.14
C GLY A 722 0.53 0.87 -36.79
N MET A 723 0.26 -0.40 -36.53
CA MET A 723 1.26 -1.41 -36.26
C MET A 723 1.25 -2.45 -37.35
N ILE A 724 2.41 -2.76 -37.89
CA ILE A 724 2.59 -3.81 -38.90
C ILE A 724 2.98 -5.09 -38.16
N LYS A 725 1.99 -5.96 -37.95
CA LYS A 725 2.09 -7.16 -37.13
C LYS A 725 2.37 -8.39 -37.98
N ASP A 726 2.86 -9.44 -37.34
CA ASP A 726 3.12 -10.74 -37.96
C ASP A 726 1.90 -11.29 -38.70
N GLY A 727 2.07 -11.72 -39.94
CA GLY A 727 1.09 -12.43 -40.77
C GLY A 727 1.47 -13.88 -41.01
N GLY A 728 2.66 -14.31 -40.52
CA GLY A 728 3.21 -15.65 -40.70
C GLY A 728 4.34 -15.74 -41.76
N ASP A 729 4.52 -14.75 -42.63
CA ASP A 729 5.62 -14.65 -43.60
C ASP A 729 6.60 -13.55 -43.14
N LYS A 730 7.72 -13.99 -42.55
CA LYS A 730 8.76 -13.08 -42.02
C LYS A 730 9.46 -12.25 -43.10
N THR A 731 9.37 -12.64 -44.36
CA THR A 731 9.91 -11.89 -45.50
C THR A 731 8.86 -11.09 -46.22
N GLY A 732 7.58 -11.27 -45.82
CA GLY A 732 6.44 -10.60 -46.40
C GLY A 732 6.48 -9.10 -46.21
N LYS A 733 5.89 -8.39 -47.15
CA LYS A 733 5.78 -6.93 -47.15
C LYS A 733 4.40 -6.51 -47.59
N ILE A 734 4.06 -5.28 -47.22
CA ILE A 734 2.91 -4.55 -47.73
C ILE A 734 3.41 -3.26 -48.40
N SER A 735 2.74 -2.84 -49.45
CA SER A 735 3.03 -1.61 -50.16
C SER A 735 1.76 -0.89 -50.56
N HIS A 736 1.88 0.40 -50.94
CA HIS A 736 0.76 1.24 -51.35
C HIS A 736 -0.39 1.26 -50.34
N LEU A 737 -0.06 1.34 -49.04
CA LEU A 737 -1.06 1.42 -47.98
C LEU A 737 -1.86 2.73 -48.15
N LYS A 738 -3.18 2.60 -48.34
CA LYS A 738 -4.12 3.71 -48.50
C LYS A 738 -5.22 3.61 -47.45
N ILE A 739 -5.48 4.76 -46.82
CA ILE A 739 -6.57 4.95 -45.89
C ILE A 739 -7.51 6.00 -46.48
N LEU A 740 -8.68 5.55 -46.90
CA LEU A 740 -9.71 6.38 -47.53
C LEU A 740 -10.74 6.79 -46.49
N ILE A 741 -10.96 8.09 -46.31
CA ILE A 741 -11.88 8.67 -45.31
C ILE A 741 -13.11 9.22 -46.03
N ASN A 742 -14.30 8.76 -45.66
CA ASN A 742 -15.60 9.19 -46.15
C ASN A 742 -15.72 9.20 -47.69
N GLY A 743 -14.96 8.34 -48.37
CA GLY A 743 -14.93 8.20 -49.82
C GLY A 743 -14.34 9.37 -50.61
N SER A 744 -13.80 10.38 -49.92
CA SER A 744 -13.34 11.63 -50.55
C SER A 744 -11.88 11.99 -50.31
N ALA A 745 -11.32 11.67 -49.16
CA ALA A 745 -9.93 11.97 -48.81
C ALA A 745 -9.11 10.68 -48.66
N THR A 746 -7.92 10.64 -49.24
CA THR A 746 -7.01 9.50 -49.17
C THR A 746 -5.70 9.89 -48.51
N ILE A 747 -5.32 9.14 -47.49
CA ILE A 747 -3.97 9.14 -46.93
C ILE A 747 -3.23 7.99 -47.58
N GLU A 748 -2.13 8.29 -48.27
CA GLU A 748 -1.29 7.29 -48.93
C GLU A 748 0.08 7.22 -48.23
N ILE A 749 0.54 6.00 -47.96
CA ILE A 749 1.85 5.71 -47.38
C ILE A 749 2.64 4.97 -48.46
N PRO A 750 3.52 5.69 -49.20
CA PRO A 750 4.20 5.13 -50.38
C PRO A 750 5.34 4.16 -49.99
N ALA A 751 5.68 4.03 -48.74
CA ALA A 751 6.74 3.13 -48.25
C ALA A 751 6.35 1.67 -48.35
N GLU A 752 7.32 0.78 -48.64
CA GLU A 752 7.20 -0.64 -48.30
C GLU A 752 7.29 -0.81 -46.79
N LEU A 753 6.32 -1.54 -46.21
CA LEU A 753 6.24 -1.82 -44.78
C LEU A 753 6.42 -3.32 -44.49
N LYS A 754 7.16 -3.63 -43.50
CA LYS A 754 7.42 -5.00 -43.02
C LYS A 754 7.03 -5.19 -41.56
N GLU A 755 6.92 -6.41 -41.11
CA GLU A 755 6.67 -6.70 -39.70
C GLU A 755 7.59 -5.87 -38.78
N GLY A 756 6.99 -5.32 -37.71
CA GLY A 756 7.66 -4.46 -36.76
C GLY A 756 7.67 -2.98 -37.12
N ASN A 757 7.39 -2.61 -38.41
CA ASN A 757 7.20 -1.16 -38.69
C ASN A 757 5.97 -0.62 -37.96
N LYS A 758 6.09 0.63 -37.59
CA LYS A 758 5.01 1.43 -37.01
C LYS A 758 4.78 2.67 -37.84
N ILE A 759 3.56 3.11 -37.91
CA ILE A 759 3.17 4.34 -38.60
C ILE A 759 2.31 5.19 -37.69
N TYR A 760 2.41 6.50 -37.78
CA TYR A 760 1.44 7.38 -37.13
C TYR A 760 1.25 8.69 -37.92
N SER A 761 0.06 9.27 -37.72
CA SER A 761 -0.25 10.62 -38.18
C SER A 761 -0.48 11.54 -36.98
N ASP A 762 0.21 12.67 -36.94
CA ASP A 762 -0.03 13.78 -36.01
C ASP A 762 -1.08 14.78 -36.50
N GLY A 763 -1.74 14.46 -37.63
CA GLY A 763 -2.68 15.37 -38.35
C GLY A 763 -2.04 16.32 -39.35
N LYS A 764 -0.71 16.48 -39.33
CA LYS A 764 0.07 17.30 -40.25
C LYS A 764 1.05 16.44 -41.07
N ASN A 765 1.64 15.45 -40.47
CA ASN A 765 2.61 14.56 -41.09
C ASN A 765 2.28 13.10 -40.77
N ILE A 766 2.77 12.23 -41.64
CA ILE A 766 2.75 10.80 -41.47
C ILE A 766 4.20 10.35 -41.24
N TYR A 767 4.41 9.57 -40.23
CA TYR A 767 5.70 9.02 -39.85
C TYR A 767 5.68 7.52 -40.08
N VAL A 768 6.71 6.98 -40.73
CA VAL A 768 7.01 5.57 -40.79
C VAL A 768 8.19 5.33 -39.88
N CYS A 769 8.03 4.46 -38.91
CA CYS A 769 9.02 4.20 -37.87
C CYS A 769 9.45 2.71 -37.86
N ASP A 770 10.57 2.45 -37.23
CA ASP A 770 10.96 1.09 -36.83
C ASP A 770 10.12 0.58 -35.66
N ASN A 771 10.44 -0.61 -35.15
CA ASN A 771 9.73 -1.23 -34.04
C ASN A 771 9.83 -0.42 -32.73
N ASN A 772 10.79 0.47 -32.64
CA ASN A 772 11.08 1.31 -31.46
C ASN A 772 10.73 2.79 -31.66
N TRP A 773 9.87 3.09 -32.61
CA TRP A 773 9.42 4.46 -32.92
C TRP A 773 10.49 5.40 -33.49
N TYR A 774 11.70 4.94 -33.86
CA TYR A 774 12.63 5.79 -34.60
C TYR A 774 12.10 6.07 -35.99
N THR A 775 11.96 7.33 -36.31
CA THR A 775 11.45 7.76 -37.61
C THR A 775 12.40 7.37 -38.76
N LEU A 776 11.92 6.52 -39.64
CA LEU A 776 12.61 6.11 -40.88
C LEU A 776 12.27 7.05 -42.03
N LEU A 777 10.99 7.41 -42.17
CA LEU A 777 10.47 8.26 -43.23
C LEU A 777 9.39 9.20 -42.68
N LYS A 778 9.27 10.38 -43.32
CA LYS A 778 8.27 11.38 -42.97
C LYS A 778 7.65 11.94 -44.24
N TYR A 779 6.32 11.99 -44.27
CA TYR A 779 5.54 12.54 -45.36
C TYR A 779 4.54 13.59 -44.88
N PRO A 780 4.21 14.63 -45.66
CA PRO A 780 3.10 15.51 -45.28
C PRO A 780 1.77 14.75 -45.36
N CYS A 781 0.90 14.97 -44.38
CA CYS A 781 -0.46 14.45 -44.44
C CYS A 781 -1.30 15.25 -45.42
N THR A 782 -2.23 14.59 -46.13
CA THR A 782 -3.14 15.28 -47.06
C THR A 782 -4.05 16.23 -46.26
N SER A 783 -4.03 17.51 -46.55
CA SER A 783 -4.77 18.54 -45.81
C SER A 783 -6.30 18.39 -45.84
N SER A 784 -6.83 17.62 -46.80
CA SER A 784 -8.25 17.30 -46.91
C SER A 784 -8.70 16.09 -46.06
N ALA A 785 -7.78 15.36 -45.44
CA ALA A 785 -8.11 14.22 -44.62
C ALA A 785 -8.55 14.71 -43.23
N LEU A 786 -9.86 14.72 -42.98
CA LEU A 786 -10.46 15.15 -41.72
C LEU A 786 -11.36 14.06 -41.15
N TRP A 787 -11.31 13.88 -39.83
CA TRP A 787 -12.40 13.29 -39.08
C TRP A 787 -13.54 14.29 -39.01
N SER A 788 -14.66 13.99 -39.67
CA SER A 788 -15.89 14.75 -39.50
C SER A 788 -16.54 14.41 -38.14
N LYS A 789 -17.30 15.32 -37.57
CA LYS A 789 -18.12 15.05 -36.38
C LYS A 789 -19.11 13.92 -36.65
N GLY A 790 -19.19 12.94 -35.76
CA GLY A 790 -20.00 11.72 -35.91
C GLY A 790 -19.27 10.62 -36.68
N LYS A 791 -20.03 9.73 -37.28
CA LYS A 791 -19.52 8.51 -37.91
C LYS A 791 -18.74 8.78 -39.21
N ASN A 792 -17.51 8.32 -39.25
CA ASN A 792 -16.64 8.37 -40.42
C ASN A 792 -16.46 6.96 -40.99
N GLN A 793 -16.66 6.83 -42.29
CA GLN A 793 -16.38 5.59 -43.02
C GLN A 793 -14.90 5.54 -43.37
N VAL A 794 -14.19 4.49 -42.92
CA VAL A 794 -12.77 4.32 -43.20
C VAL A 794 -12.59 3.06 -44.01
N SER A 795 -11.97 3.17 -45.19
CA SER A 795 -11.60 2.02 -45.99
C SER A 795 -10.07 1.91 -46.07
N VAL A 796 -9.54 0.73 -45.81
CA VAL A 796 -8.10 0.45 -45.81
C VAL A 796 -7.79 -0.59 -46.88
N GLN A 797 -6.80 -0.27 -47.73
CA GLN A 797 -6.30 -1.19 -48.77
C GLN A 797 -4.79 -1.11 -48.90
N CYS A 798 -4.16 -2.19 -49.29
CA CYS A 798 -2.75 -2.23 -49.64
C CYS A 798 -2.47 -3.45 -50.52
N ASP A 799 -1.26 -3.49 -51.10
CA ASP A 799 -0.76 -4.64 -51.81
C ASP A 799 0.01 -5.54 -50.83
N PHE A 800 -0.36 -6.84 -50.79
CA PHE A 800 0.29 -7.85 -49.97
C PHE A 800 1.24 -8.68 -50.89
N SER A 801 2.49 -8.87 -50.48
CA SER A 801 3.47 -9.68 -51.23
C SER A 801 3.16 -11.20 -51.20
N SER A 802 2.40 -11.64 -50.20
CA SER A 802 1.96 -13.05 -50.05
C SER A 802 0.68 -13.15 -49.21
N PRO A 803 -0.03 -14.29 -49.26
CA PRO A 803 -1.21 -14.51 -48.43
C PRO A 803 -0.94 -14.41 -46.91
N ASN A 804 0.31 -14.64 -46.50
CA ASN A 804 0.76 -14.56 -45.10
C ASN A 804 1.62 -13.33 -44.84
N ALA A 805 1.56 -12.31 -45.69
CA ALA A 805 2.24 -11.04 -45.50
C ALA A 805 1.75 -10.36 -44.20
N PRO A 806 2.53 -9.44 -43.62
CA PRO A 806 2.17 -8.76 -42.39
C PRO A 806 0.79 -8.11 -42.46
N VAL A 807 0.13 -7.99 -41.32
CA VAL A 807 -1.17 -7.34 -41.19
C VAL A 807 -1.02 -5.89 -40.70
N VAL A 808 -1.96 -5.04 -41.07
CA VAL A 808 -2.03 -3.64 -40.62
C VAL A 808 -3.08 -3.54 -39.52
N ASP A 809 -2.67 -3.17 -38.31
CA ASP A 809 -3.58 -2.91 -37.19
C ASP A 809 -3.57 -1.40 -36.89
N LEU A 810 -4.72 -0.76 -37.09
CA LEU A 810 -4.87 0.68 -36.92
C LEU A 810 -5.62 1.03 -35.63
N GLU A 811 -5.18 2.09 -35.01
CA GLU A 811 -5.85 2.77 -33.92
C GLU A 811 -6.17 4.20 -34.34
N PHE A 812 -7.44 4.53 -34.44
CA PHE A 812 -7.89 5.89 -34.79
C PHE A 812 -7.98 6.76 -33.54
N LYS A 813 -7.60 8.05 -33.69
CA LYS A 813 -7.51 8.99 -32.59
C LYS A 813 -8.23 10.29 -32.94
N ALA A 814 -9.05 10.80 -32.01
CA ALA A 814 -9.61 12.14 -32.06
C ALA A 814 -9.42 12.88 -30.75
N LEU A 815 -9.13 14.17 -30.84
CA LEU A 815 -8.97 15.08 -29.69
C LEU A 815 -10.30 15.75 -29.39
N GLY A 816 -10.66 15.81 -28.12
CA GLY A 816 -11.83 16.52 -27.62
C GLY A 816 -11.68 18.04 -27.65
N ASN A 817 -12.67 18.70 -27.09
CA ASN A 817 -12.63 20.15 -26.95
C ASN A 817 -11.52 20.55 -25.99
N LYS A 818 -10.85 21.63 -26.33
CA LYS A 818 -9.80 22.22 -25.53
C LYS A 818 -10.37 22.79 -24.23
N GLU A 819 -9.90 22.29 -23.10
CA GLU A 819 -10.12 22.87 -21.78
C GLU A 819 -8.83 23.59 -21.35
N GLN A 820 -8.87 24.92 -21.22
CA GLN A 820 -7.70 25.69 -20.78
C GLN A 820 -7.60 25.67 -19.26
N ILE A 821 -6.43 25.31 -18.74
CA ILE A 821 -6.07 25.34 -17.33
C ILE A 821 -4.94 26.36 -17.17
N ALA A 822 -5.15 27.38 -16.36
CA ALA A 822 -4.12 28.41 -16.11
C ALA A 822 -4.19 28.90 -14.66
N GLY A 823 -3.02 29.00 -14.03
CA GLY A 823 -2.88 29.72 -12.76
C GLY A 823 -2.92 31.24 -12.99
N LYS A 824 -3.39 31.96 -11.98
CA LYS A 824 -3.41 33.42 -11.98
C LYS A 824 -2.01 34.01 -11.82
#